data_b747ce8b58952c8ab26a046a609cd9b6
#
_entry.id   b747ce8b58952c8ab26a046a609cd9b6
#
_cell.length_a   1.000
_cell.length_b   1.000
_cell.length_c   1.000
_cell.angle_alpha   90.00
_cell.angle_beta   90.00
_cell.angle_gamma   90.00
#
_symmetry.space_group_name_H-M   'P 1'
#
loop_
_entity.id
_entity.type
_entity.pdbx_description
1 polymer ?
#
loop_
_entity_poly.entity_id
_entity_poly.type
_entity_poly.pdbx_seq_one_letter_code
_entity_poly.pdbx_strand_id
1 'polypeptide(L)'
;MTVPFGILLGFFIPQIKQHLQLSLRAWLATPVIFGAMALTLLIALGNAQFVPSTAADYVLEGEADDPKWTHYGASAGGDSYSSAEQINRDNVADLETAWTFHTEEDAATAMTFQSTPIEIGGDLFFCSPSNRVFSLNGDTGSQNWLHDPQVNRDKVPFFVCRGLAYHQTPESNDFCASRLLMGTVDDRLIALDSKTGARCSDFGINGEVDLSEGLGDVLTGHHFVSSPPAVIGDIAVVGSFIMDNQSTNQPPGVVRAYNVHTGALAWAWDVLQDVAHAPLKEGEAYPPNTANVWGVMSVDEELGLVYLPTGNVPPDFFGGLRTEEQDRYPSSVVALEAATGNVSWSFQTVHHDIWDYDAGSQPVLVDFPLDDGSTAPALILPTKRGDIFILDRRTGEPLTEVVEKPVPQNPVEGEWLSPTQPFSVGFPSFAPEDLSESKMWGSTMFDQLWCRIEFKKRRYEGLFTPQSFQGTIQDPGNFGAVDWGSASVDPERQLLLINSTGMPFLQIMYSREEIDQMGARLWGTEAKDEVAKGAAKGKGALWPLLGTPYGISSNAFLSPLGFPCHQPPWGRLTAVDLKTREKIWERPLGTTDGHAPLGLAFPTGVFNIGGTAVTRGGLTFVAGTIDNYLRAFNSETGAELWRGALPAGGQAGPMSFVSPTTGSQYVVIPAGGHVSMGTVLGDAVVAFKLKTD
;
A
#
# COMPACT_ATOMS: atom_id res chain seq x y z
N MET A 1 -12.25 -8.36 22.96
CA MET A 1 -12.00 -8.26 24.41
C MET A 1 -13.21 -7.87 25.26
N THR A 2 -14.34 -7.45 24.71
CA THR A 2 -15.57 -7.14 25.49
C THR A 2 -16.27 -8.38 26.01
N VAL A 3 -16.21 -9.51 25.31
CA VAL A 3 -16.78 -10.78 25.79
C VAL A 3 -16.04 -11.36 26.99
N PRO A 4 -14.68 -11.31 27.11
CA PRO A 4 -14.03 -11.75 28.35
C PRO A 4 -14.50 -10.98 29.57
N PHE A 5 -14.83 -9.70 29.45
CA PHE A 5 -15.31 -8.93 30.59
C PHE A 5 -16.75 -9.33 30.99
N GLY A 6 -17.60 -9.58 30.02
CA GLY A 6 -18.95 -10.11 30.25
C GLY A 6 -18.93 -11.57 30.73
N ILE A 7 -18.08 -12.40 30.18
CA ILE A 7 -17.87 -13.79 30.59
C ILE A 7 -17.14 -13.83 31.93
N LEU A 8 -16.12 -13.00 32.17
CA LEU A 8 -15.50 -12.83 33.49
C LEU A 8 -16.52 -12.37 34.53
N LEU A 9 -17.36 -11.39 34.25
CA LEU A 9 -18.47 -11.03 35.12
C LEU A 9 -19.45 -12.20 35.28
N GLY A 10 -19.77 -12.94 34.24
CA GLY A 10 -20.60 -14.13 34.27
C GLY A 10 -19.99 -15.30 35.09
N PHE A 11 -18.66 -15.51 35.01
CA PHE A 11 -17.95 -16.51 35.77
C PHE A 11 -17.65 -16.06 37.21
N PHE A 12 -17.41 -14.78 37.45
CA PHE A 12 -17.15 -14.25 38.80
C PHE A 12 -18.43 -13.92 39.59
N ILE A 13 -19.60 -13.81 38.97
CA ILE A 13 -20.89 -13.61 39.64
C ILE A 13 -21.17 -14.71 40.66
N PRO A 14 -20.93 -16.02 40.42
CA PRO A 14 -21.09 -17.05 41.45
C PRO A 14 -20.11 -16.91 42.62
N GLN A 15 -18.87 -16.51 42.36
CA GLN A 15 -17.86 -16.29 43.43
C GLN A 15 -18.10 -14.99 44.20
N ILE A 16 -18.55 -13.93 43.52
CA ILE A 16 -18.98 -12.68 44.16
C ILE A 16 -20.25 -12.87 44.97
N LYS A 17 -21.14 -13.82 44.57
CA LYS A 17 -22.34 -14.16 45.29
C LYS A 17 -22.06 -14.82 46.65
N GLN A 18 -20.91 -15.49 46.83
CA GLN A 18 -20.48 -16.05 48.08
C GLN A 18 -19.97 -14.99 49.09
N HIS A 19 -19.52 -13.83 48.61
CA HIS A 19 -18.94 -12.77 49.42
C HIS A 19 -19.79 -11.49 49.53
N LEU A 20 -20.74 -11.28 48.60
CA LEU A 20 -21.67 -10.16 48.57
C LEU A 20 -23.09 -10.74 48.43
N GLN A 21 -23.99 -10.50 49.35
CA GLN A 21 -25.42 -10.81 49.17
C GLN A 21 -26.01 -9.91 48.04
N LEU A 22 -25.70 -10.26 46.79
CA LEU A 22 -26.23 -9.55 45.62
C LEU A 22 -27.73 -9.82 45.50
N SER A 23 -28.49 -8.77 45.57
CA SER A 23 -29.95 -8.80 45.49
C SER A 23 -30.43 -9.27 44.11
N LEU A 24 -31.64 -9.82 44.06
CA LEU A 24 -32.32 -10.27 42.82
C LEU A 24 -32.30 -9.20 41.70
N ARG A 25 -32.18 -7.92 42.06
CA ARG A 25 -32.06 -6.77 41.12
C ARG A 25 -30.77 -6.77 40.31
N ALA A 26 -29.68 -7.29 40.85
CA ALA A 26 -28.43 -7.42 40.07
C ALA A 26 -28.55 -8.51 38.99
N TRP A 27 -29.29 -9.58 39.21
CA TRP A 27 -29.57 -10.61 38.24
C TRP A 27 -30.45 -10.15 37.07
N LEU A 28 -31.38 -9.21 37.32
CA LEU A 28 -32.24 -8.61 36.30
C LEU A 28 -31.52 -7.51 35.52
N ALA A 29 -30.51 -6.86 36.08
CA ALA A 29 -29.73 -5.83 35.39
C ALA A 29 -28.78 -6.42 34.32
N THR A 30 -28.29 -7.63 34.49
CA THR A 30 -27.34 -8.26 33.58
C THR A 30 -27.91 -8.42 32.15
N PRO A 31 -29.10 -9.03 31.91
CA PRO A 31 -29.65 -9.15 30.56
C PRO A 31 -30.02 -7.80 29.92
N VAL A 32 -30.38 -6.81 30.74
CA VAL A 32 -30.68 -5.46 30.25
C VAL A 32 -29.41 -4.76 29.76
N ILE A 33 -28.29 -4.91 30.50
CA ILE A 33 -26.99 -4.38 30.07
C ILE A 33 -26.52 -5.07 28.78
N PHE A 34 -26.63 -6.43 28.70
CA PHE A 34 -26.30 -7.16 27.47
C PHE A 34 -27.20 -6.77 26.29
N GLY A 35 -28.50 -6.60 26.51
CA GLY A 35 -29.45 -6.15 25.52
C GLY A 35 -29.13 -4.72 25.00
N ALA A 36 -28.79 -3.81 25.92
CA ALA A 36 -28.37 -2.46 25.56
C ALA A 36 -27.06 -2.43 24.78
N MET A 37 -26.07 -3.27 25.16
CA MET A 37 -24.81 -3.39 24.44
C MET A 37 -25.01 -3.97 23.02
N ALA A 38 -25.84 -5.01 22.90
CA ALA A 38 -26.19 -5.59 21.60
C ALA A 38 -26.94 -4.58 20.71
N LEU A 39 -27.85 -3.82 21.29
CA LEU A 39 -28.60 -2.79 20.57
C LEU A 39 -27.68 -1.64 20.12
N THR A 40 -26.74 -1.20 20.96
CA THR A 40 -25.75 -0.18 20.59
C THR A 40 -24.86 -0.65 19.45
N LEU A 41 -24.44 -1.91 19.49
CA LEU A 41 -23.67 -2.52 18.42
C LEU A 41 -24.49 -2.61 17.12
N LEU A 42 -25.74 -3.04 17.19
CA LEU A 42 -26.65 -3.13 16.05
C LEU A 42 -26.94 -1.75 15.42
N ILE A 43 -27.10 -0.71 16.25
CA ILE A 43 -27.27 0.66 15.77
C ILE A 43 -25.98 1.16 15.09
N ALA A 44 -24.82 0.88 15.67
CA ALA A 44 -23.53 1.24 15.08
C ALA A 44 -23.30 0.54 13.73
N LEU A 45 -23.70 -0.74 13.61
CA LEU A 45 -23.62 -1.51 12.36
C LEU A 45 -24.65 -1.03 11.32
N GLY A 46 -25.82 -0.60 11.77
CA GLY A 46 -26.90 -0.07 10.90
C GLY A 46 -26.59 1.31 10.31
N ASN A 47 -25.63 2.03 10.87
CA ASN A 47 -25.17 3.33 10.36
C ASN A 47 -24.04 3.22 9.34
N ALA A 48 -23.61 2.02 8.95
CA ALA A 48 -22.67 1.85 7.85
C ALA A 48 -23.31 2.41 6.56
N GLN A 49 -22.76 3.52 6.07
CA GLN A 49 -23.28 4.16 4.86
C GLN A 49 -22.93 3.29 3.66
N PHE A 50 -23.97 2.82 2.96
CA PHE A 50 -23.83 2.18 1.68
C PHE A 50 -24.24 3.18 0.60
N VAL A 51 -23.40 3.35 -0.41
CA VAL A 51 -23.84 3.93 -1.67
C VAL A 51 -24.49 2.79 -2.47
N PRO A 52 -25.79 2.79 -2.70
CA PRO A 52 -26.43 1.75 -3.48
C PRO A 52 -25.95 1.81 -4.94
N SER A 53 -25.93 0.67 -5.62
CA SER A 53 -25.54 0.63 -7.03
C SER A 53 -26.50 1.47 -7.88
N THR A 54 -25.93 2.36 -8.69
CA THR A 54 -26.62 3.13 -9.72
C THR A 54 -26.18 2.71 -11.13
N ALA A 55 -25.32 1.68 -11.23
CA ALA A 55 -24.78 1.23 -12.49
C ALA A 55 -25.88 0.74 -13.43
N ALA A 56 -25.79 1.13 -14.69
CA ALA A 56 -26.50 0.52 -15.79
C ALA A 56 -25.83 -0.81 -16.15
N ASP A 57 -26.54 -1.71 -16.82
CA ASP A 57 -25.94 -2.90 -17.42
C ASP A 57 -24.96 -2.46 -18.53
N TYR A 58 -23.69 -2.77 -18.35
CA TYR A 58 -22.66 -2.51 -19.36
C TYR A 58 -22.67 -3.64 -20.39
N VAL A 59 -22.76 -3.28 -21.66
CA VAL A 59 -22.65 -4.22 -22.78
C VAL A 59 -21.27 -4.06 -23.37
N LEU A 60 -20.46 -5.13 -23.29
CA LEU A 60 -19.14 -5.16 -23.89
C LEU A 60 -19.24 -5.50 -25.36
N GLU A 61 -18.51 -4.76 -26.20
CA GLU A 61 -18.43 -4.96 -27.64
C GLU A 61 -17.04 -5.49 -28.01
N GLY A 62 -16.95 -6.38 -28.98
CA GLY A 62 -15.69 -6.91 -29.49
C GLY A 62 -15.20 -8.20 -28.80
N GLU A 63 -14.12 -8.78 -29.35
CA GLU A 63 -13.43 -9.92 -28.79
C GLU A 63 -12.45 -9.45 -27.70
N ALA A 64 -12.20 -10.29 -26.68
CA ALA A 64 -11.21 -10.03 -25.66
C ALA A 64 -9.79 -10.03 -26.25
N ASP A 65 -8.96 -9.10 -25.81
CA ASP A 65 -7.54 -9.16 -26.07
C ASP A 65 -6.91 -10.39 -25.39
N ASP A 66 -5.71 -10.76 -25.81
CA ASP A 66 -4.93 -11.85 -25.19
C ASP A 66 -4.64 -11.51 -23.72
N PRO A 67 -5.19 -12.26 -22.73
CA PRO A 67 -5.04 -11.93 -21.32
C PRO A 67 -3.59 -12.12 -20.86
N LYS A 68 -2.92 -11.04 -20.52
CA LYS A 68 -1.53 -11.00 -20.05
C LYS A 68 -1.44 -10.31 -18.72
N TRP A 69 -0.53 -10.80 -17.87
CA TRP A 69 -0.19 -10.16 -16.59
C TRP A 69 1.33 -10.11 -16.46
N THR A 70 1.97 -9.26 -17.27
CA THR A 70 3.43 -9.23 -17.42
C THR A 70 4.14 -8.23 -16.51
N HIS A 71 3.39 -7.42 -15.78
CA HIS A 71 3.87 -6.38 -14.88
C HIS A 71 3.17 -6.48 -13.51
N TYR A 72 3.68 -5.78 -12.52
CA TYR A 72 3.10 -5.70 -11.19
C TYR A 72 1.60 -5.35 -11.24
N GLY A 73 1.22 -4.30 -11.94
CA GLY A 73 -0.15 -3.86 -12.16
C GLY A 73 -0.73 -4.34 -13.49
N ALA A 74 -0.55 -5.60 -13.87
CA ALA A 74 -0.92 -6.25 -15.12
C ALA A 74 -0.18 -5.74 -16.35
N SER A 75 -0.26 -4.44 -16.63
CA SER A 75 0.39 -3.75 -17.75
C SER A 75 1.49 -2.79 -17.28
N ALA A 76 2.28 -2.26 -18.19
CA ALA A 76 3.26 -1.21 -17.92
C ALA A 76 2.61 0.08 -17.40
N GLY A 77 1.34 0.31 -17.75
CA GLY A 77 0.52 1.43 -17.27
C GLY A 77 -0.12 1.20 -15.90
N GLY A 78 -0.08 -0.02 -15.34
CA GLY A 78 -0.52 -0.28 -13.97
C GLY A 78 -2.05 -0.30 -13.77
N ASP A 79 -2.83 -0.69 -14.77
CA ASP A 79 -4.30 -0.70 -14.73
C ASP A 79 -4.90 -1.85 -13.92
N SER A 80 -4.11 -2.86 -13.55
CA SER A 80 -4.53 -4.06 -12.81
C SER A 80 -5.77 -4.73 -13.41
N TYR A 81 -5.81 -4.77 -14.75
CA TYR A 81 -6.89 -5.33 -15.56
C TYR A 81 -6.45 -6.60 -16.29
N SER A 82 -7.33 -7.59 -16.31
CA SER A 82 -7.19 -8.80 -17.14
C SER A 82 -8.38 -8.92 -18.09
N SER A 83 -8.10 -9.08 -19.39
CA SER A 83 -9.12 -9.33 -20.42
C SER A 83 -9.74 -10.72 -20.32
N ALA A 84 -9.35 -11.55 -19.37
CA ALA A 84 -9.91 -12.87 -19.12
C ALA A 84 -11.38 -12.79 -18.66
N GLU A 85 -12.25 -13.63 -19.22
CA GLU A 85 -13.71 -13.63 -18.96
C GLU A 85 -14.30 -15.01 -18.67
N GLN A 86 -13.50 -16.07 -18.64
CA GLN A 86 -13.96 -17.42 -18.34
C GLN A 86 -14.54 -17.50 -16.94
N ILE A 87 -13.87 -16.88 -15.94
CA ILE A 87 -14.42 -16.65 -14.61
C ILE A 87 -15.20 -15.34 -14.67
N ASN A 88 -16.51 -15.43 -14.43
CA ASN A 88 -17.42 -14.31 -14.57
C ASN A 88 -18.49 -14.29 -13.46
N ARG A 89 -19.40 -13.34 -13.53
CA ARG A 89 -20.45 -13.12 -12.52
C ARG A 89 -21.35 -14.33 -12.28
N ASP A 90 -21.57 -15.17 -13.29
CA ASP A 90 -22.53 -16.29 -13.24
C ASP A 90 -21.90 -17.56 -12.64
N ASN A 91 -20.57 -17.72 -12.71
CA ASN A 91 -19.89 -18.94 -12.33
C ASN A 91 -18.82 -18.77 -11.23
N VAL A 92 -18.50 -17.54 -10.80
CA VAL A 92 -17.49 -17.29 -9.79
C VAL A 92 -17.75 -18.00 -8.45
N ALA A 93 -19.02 -18.32 -8.15
CA ALA A 93 -19.40 -19.08 -6.97
C ALA A 93 -18.81 -20.51 -6.95
N ASP A 94 -18.43 -21.03 -8.11
CA ASP A 94 -17.86 -22.37 -8.29
C ASP A 94 -16.33 -22.39 -8.24
N LEU A 95 -15.70 -21.26 -7.83
CA LEU A 95 -14.24 -21.22 -7.64
C LEU A 95 -13.81 -22.13 -6.49
N GLU A 96 -12.79 -22.93 -6.76
CA GLU A 96 -12.09 -23.75 -5.78
C GLU A 96 -10.57 -23.52 -5.81
N THR A 97 -9.89 -23.88 -4.74
CA THR A 97 -8.43 -23.85 -4.71
C THR A 97 -7.87 -24.86 -5.70
N ALA A 98 -7.14 -24.37 -6.70
CA ALA A 98 -6.44 -25.19 -7.68
C ALA A 98 -5.18 -25.81 -7.08
N TRP A 99 -4.37 -24.97 -6.45
CA TRP A 99 -3.15 -25.34 -5.77
C TRP A 99 -2.74 -24.31 -4.72
N THR A 100 -1.90 -24.74 -3.79
CA THR A 100 -1.23 -23.88 -2.81
C THR A 100 0.25 -24.22 -2.83
N PHE A 101 1.09 -23.22 -3.01
CA PHE A 101 2.54 -23.34 -2.94
C PHE A 101 3.05 -22.67 -1.67
N HIS A 102 4.05 -23.24 -1.00
CA HIS A 102 4.70 -22.68 0.18
C HIS A 102 6.14 -22.27 -0.16
N THR A 103 6.49 -21.03 0.14
CA THR A 103 7.85 -20.50 -0.11
C THR A 103 8.86 -20.96 0.93
N GLU A 104 8.41 -21.58 2.02
CA GLU A 104 9.24 -21.97 3.16
C GLU A 104 9.99 -20.78 3.80
N GLU A 105 9.34 -19.59 3.79
CA GLU A 105 9.82 -18.43 4.53
C GLU A 105 9.62 -18.64 6.03
N ASP A 106 10.56 -18.13 6.83
CA ASP A 106 10.40 -18.11 8.28
C ASP A 106 9.43 -16.99 8.68
N ALA A 107 8.18 -17.35 8.94
CA ALA A 107 7.13 -16.43 9.38
C ALA A 107 7.41 -15.74 10.73
N ALA A 108 8.47 -16.13 11.47
CA ALA A 108 8.89 -15.46 12.70
C ALA A 108 9.66 -14.16 12.44
N THR A 109 10.06 -13.88 11.21
CA THR A 109 10.74 -12.63 10.82
C THR A 109 9.73 -11.51 10.50
N ALA A 110 10.18 -10.25 10.58
CA ALA A 110 9.37 -9.09 10.22
C ALA A 110 9.15 -9.05 8.70
N MET A 111 8.08 -9.69 8.23
CA MET A 111 7.79 -9.86 6.81
C MET A 111 6.54 -9.12 6.36
N THR A 112 6.58 -8.65 5.11
CA THR A 112 5.44 -8.13 4.38
C THR A 112 5.40 -8.76 2.99
N PHE A 113 4.50 -9.72 2.77
CA PHE A 113 4.40 -10.40 1.48
C PHE A 113 3.49 -9.59 0.55
N GLN A 114 4.09 -8.69 -0.22
CA GLN A 114 3.40 -7.72 -1.08
C GLN A 114 3.60 -7.99 -2.58
N SER A 115 4.26 -9.08 -2.94
CA SER A 115 4.58 -9.40 -4.34
C SER A 115 3.32 -9.74 -5.12
N THR A 116 3.11 -9.08 -6.26
CA THR A 116 2.16 -9.54 -7.27
C THR A 116 2.91 -10.41 -8.27
N PRO A 117 2.52 -11.69 -8.49
CA PRO A 117 3.14 -12.52 -9.50
C PRO A 117 2.94 -11.96 -10.91
N ILE A 118 3.91 -12.19 -11.80
CA ILE A 118 3.76 -11.96 -13.23
C ILE A 118 3.69 -13.31 -13.96
N GLU A 119 2.99 -13.35 -15.08
CA GLU A 119 2.81 -14.55 -15.91
C GLU A 119 3.49 -14.38 -17.27
N ILE A 120 4.35 -15.35 -17.63
CA ILE A 120 5.04 -15.39 -18.92
C ILE A 120 5.02 -16.81 -19.45
N GLY A 121 4.25 -17.03 -20.51
CA GLY A 121 4.21 -18.30 -21.23
C GLY A 121 3.69 -19.49 -20.43
N GLY A 122 2.84 -19.25 -19.44
CA GLY A 122 2.24 -20.26 -18.57
C GLY A 122 3.00 -20.46 -17.25
N ASP A 123 4.15 -19.82 -17.08
CA ASP A 123 4.90 -19.82 -15.83
C ASP A 123 4.65 -18.55 -15.03
N LEU A 124 4.53 -18.70 -13.72
CA LEU A 124 4.40 -17.61 -12.76
C LEU A 124 5.74 -17.27 -12.13
N PHE A 125 6.04 -15.97 -12.03
CA PHE A 125 7.26 -15.47 -11.42
C PHE A 125 6.92 -14.48 -10.33
N PHE A 126 7.54 -14.64 -9.16
CA PHE A 126 7.36 -13.72 -8.03
C PHE A 126 8.58 -13.78 -7.10
N CYS A 127 8.70 -12.77 -6.23
CA CYS A 127 9.69 -12.75 -5.17
C CYS A 127 9.03 -12.94 -3.80
N SER A 128 9.71 -13.65 -2.90
CA SER A 128 9.32 -13.69 -1.49
C SER A 128 9.80 -12.44 -0.73
N PRO A 129 9.32 -12.19 0.48
CA PRO A 129 9.80 -11.07 1.30
C PRO A 129 11.31 -11.02 1.46
N SER A 130 11.98 -12.17 1.59
CA SER A 130 13.44 -12.25 1.67
C SER A 130 14.16 -12.22 0.31
N ASN A 131 13.48 -11.72 -0.73
CA ASN A 131 13.99 -11.57 -2.09
C ASN A 131 14.38 -12.88 -2.81
N ARG A 132 13.90 -14.03 -2.34
CA ARG A 132 14.03 -15.27 -3.13
C ARG A 132 13.08 -15.20 -4.32
N VAL A 133 13.56 -15.55 -5.51
CA VAL A 133 12.77 -15.53 -6.75
C VAL A 133 12.34 -16.94 -7.11
N PHE A 134 11.06 -17.11 -7.36
CA PHE A 134 10.44 -18.38 -7.72
C PHE A 134 9.88 -18.33 -9.13
N SER A 135 10.03 -19.46 -9.85
CA SER A 135 9.24 -19.78 -11.03
C SER A 135 8.36 -20.99 -10.73
N LEU A 136 7.08 -20.87 -10.95
CA LEU A 136 6.13 -21.96 -10.82
C LEU A 136 5.43 -22.24 -12.13
N ASN A 137 5.11 -23.48 -12.39
CA ASN A 137 4.15 -23.84 -13.43
C ASN A 137 2.75 -23.33 -13.02
N GLY A 138 2.14 -22.47 -13.82
CA GLY A 138 0.87 -21.80 -13.50
C GLY A 138 -0.31 -22.76 -13.33
N ASP A 139 -0.33 -23.90 -14.02
CA ASP A 139 -1.41 -24.88 -13.94
C ASP A 139 -1.37 -25.73 -12.67
N THR A 140 -0.16 -26.06 -12.19
CA THR A 140 0.03 -27.05 -11.12
C THR A 140 0.58 -26.48 -9.83
N GLY A 141 1.14 -25.27 -9.85
CA GLY A 141 1.86 -24.69 -8.72
C GLY A 141 3.19 -25.36 -8.41
N SER A 142 3.66 -26.30 -9.27
CA SER A 142 4.95 -26.94 -9.07
C SER A 142 6.11 -25.99 -9.39
N GLN A 143 7.14 -26.00 -8.54
CA GLN A 143 8.31 -25.16 -8.71
C GLN A 143 9.16 -25.63 -9.91
N ASN A 144 9.39 -24.72 -10.86
CA ASN A 144 10.32 -24.94 -11.96
C ASN A 144 11.76 -24.73 -11.47
N TRP A 145 12.00 -23.57 -10.83
CA TRP A 145 13.27 -23.21 -10.24
C TRP A 145 13.11 -22.21 -9.09
N LEU A 146 14.17 -22.09 -8.30
CA LEU A 146 14.33 -21.13 -7.22
C LEU A 146 15.70 -20.47 -7.35
N HIS A 147 15.75 -19.13 -7.28
CA HIS A 147 16.95 -18.37 -7.08
C HIS A 147 16.96 -17.72 -5.70
N ASP A 148 17.95 -18.02 -4.87
CA ASP A 148 18.18 -17.39 -3.58
C ASP A 148 19.37 -16.42 -3.69
N PRO A 149 19.15 -15.09 -3.66
CA PRO A 149 20.22 -14.11 -3.71
C PRO A 149 21.03 -14.03 -2.41
N GLN A 150 20.60 -14.75 -1.36
CA GLN A 150 21.23 -14.76 -0.04
C GLN A 150 21.43 -13.35 0.53
N VAL A 151 20.32 -12.58 0.57
CA VAL A 151 20.35 -11.22 1.11
C VAL A 151 20.84 -11.19 2.56
N ASN A 152 21.56 -10.13 2.91
CA ASN A 152 22.03 -9.94 4.28
C ASN A 152 20.86 -9.60 5.22
N ARG A 153 20.36 -10.60 5.95
CA ARG A 153 19.18 -10.49 6.83
C ARG A 153 19.44 -9.75 8.14
N ASP A 154 20.69 -9.55 8.52
CA ASP A 154 21.04 -9.08 9.87
C ASP A 154 20.74 -7.62 10.13
N LYS A 155 20.45 -6.85 9.09
CA LYS A 155 20.44 -5.38 9.15
C LYS A 155 19.22 -4.76 8.43
N VAL A 156 18.25 -5.56 8.02
CA VAL A 156 17.06 -5.08 7.33
C VAL A 156 15.93 -4.85 8.33
N PRO A 157 15.27 -3.67 8.34
CA PRO A 157 14.21 -3.34 9.30
C PRO A 157 12.98 -4.22 9.11
N PHE A 158 12.60 -4.46 7.87
CA PHE A 158 11.53 -5.37 7.48
C PHE A 158 11.81 -5.93 6.08
N PHE A 159 11.37 -7.17 5.84
CA PHE A 159 11.56 -7.84 4.56
C PHE A 159 10.38 -7.58 3.66
N VAL A 160 10.67 -7.10 2.45
CA VAL A 160 9.66 -6.78 1.44
C VAL A 160 10.22 -7.00 0.03
N CYS A 161 9.40 -7.52 -0.84
CA CYS A 161 9.56 -7.46 -2.28
C CYS A 161 8.17 -7.34 -2.89
N ARG A 162 7.92 -6.30 -3.70
CA ARG A 162 6.62 -6.10 -4.32
C ARG A 162 6.48 -6.81 -5.66
N GLY A 163 7.58 -7.14 -6.33
CA GLY A 163 7.50 -7.84 -7.60
C GLY A 163 8.81 -7.86 -8.38
N LEU A 164 8.70 -8.36 -9.58
CA LEU A 164 9.77 -8.50 -10.56
C LEU A 164 9.43 -7.68 -11.80
N ALA A 165 10.45 -7.21 -12.51
CA ALA A 165 10.31 -6.69 -13.86
C ALA A 165 10.75 -7.73 -14.87
N TYR A 166 10.10 -7.74 -16.02
CA TYR A 166 10.39 -8.65 -17.13
C TYR A 166 10.86 -7.86 -18.36
N HIS A 167 11.87 -8.41 -19.05
CA HIS A 167 12.32 -7.91 -20.33
C HIS A 167 12.58 -9.06 -21.29
N GLN A 168 12.19 -8.90 -22.55
CA GLN A 168 12.45 -9.84 -23.64
C GLN A 168 13.19 -9.13 -24.77
N THR A 169 14.39 -9.60 -25.10
CA THR A 169 15.09 -9.17 -26.30
C THR A 169 14.33 -9.69 -27.54
N PRO A 170 13.88 -8.81 -28.44
CA PRO A 170 13.14 -9.24 -29.61
C PRO A 170 13.90 -10.26 -30.46
N GLU A 171 13.15 -11.26 -30.98
CA GLU A 171 13.65 -12.26 -31.92
C GLU A 171 14.86 -13.11 -31.45
N SER A 172 15.24 -13.03 -30.16
CA SER A 172 16.32 -13.84 -29.57
C SER A 172 15.76 -14.91 -28.63
N ASN A 173 16.38 -16.09 -28.67
CA ASN A 173 16.17 -17.21 -27.75
C ASN A 173 17.45 -17.60 -27.01
N ASP A 174 18.47 -16.79 -27.09
CA ASP A 174 19.74 -17.00 -26.41
C ASP A 174 19.59 -16.99 -24.90
N PHE A 175 20.58 -17.45 -24.16
CA PHE A 175 20.62 -17.34 -22.71
C PHE A 175 20.50 -15.88 -22.30
N CYS A 176 19.57 -15.61 -21.34
CA CYS A 176 19.21 -14.26 -20.90
C CYS A 176 18.61 -13.32 -21.98
N ALA A 177 18.14 -13.85 -23.11
CA ALA A 177 17.31 -13.07 -24.02
C ALA A 177 15.96 -12.68 -23.34
N SER A 178 15.48 -13.57 -22.48
CA SER A 178 14.31 -13.37 -21.60
C SER A 178 14.80 -13.31 -20.16
N ARG A 179 14.67 -12.14 -19.53
CA ARG A 179 15.24 -11.88 -18.20
C ARG A 179 14.28 -11.24 -17.22
N LEU A 180 14.48 -11.58 -15.95
CA LEU A 180 13.81 -10.97 -14.80
C LEU A 180 14.81 -10.04 -14.12
N LEU A 181 14.33 -8.86 -13.72
CA LEU A 181 15.09 -7.87 -12.98
C LEU A 181 14.47 -7.68 -11.60
N MET A 182 15.30 -7.65 -10.57
CA MET A 182 14.86 -7.47 -9.17
C MET A 182 15.85 -6.59 -8.39
N GLY A 183 15.32 -5.58 -7.72
CA GLY A 183 16.06 -4.90 -6.66
C GLY A 183 15.96 -5.66 -5.34
N THR A 184 17.01 -5.61 -4.52
CA THR A 184 17.05 -6.33 -3.24
C THR A 184 17.07 -5.40 -2.03
N VAL A 185 16.73 -5.95 -0.86
CA VAL A 185 16.77 -5.22 0.41
C VAL A 185 18.20 -4.98 0.93
N ASP A 186 19.22 -5.48 0.25
CA ASP A 186 20.63 -5.24 0.53
C ASP A 186 21.34 -4.52 -0.64
N ASP A 187 20.60 -3.67 -1.35
CA ASP A 187 21.11 -2.74 -2.36
C ASP A 187 21.79 -3.37 -3.57
N ARG A 188 21.19 -4.40 -4.16
CA ARG A 188 21.62 -4.97 -5.43
C ARG A 188 20.50 -4.93 -6.47
N LEU A 189 20.85 -4.74 -7.74
CA LEU A 189 19.98 -5.01 -8.89
C LEU A 189 20.48 -6.30 -9.57
N ILE A 190 19.61 -7.32 -9.61
CA ILE A 190 19.94 -8.65 -10.12
C ILE A 190 19.19 -8.92 -11.40
N ALA A 191 19.86 -9.51 -12.40
CA ALA A 191 19.25 -10.01 -13.63
C ALA A 191 19.33 -11.54 -13.71
N LEU A 192 18.19 -12.19 -13.93
CA LEU A 192 18.05 -13.65 -14.01
C LEU A 192 17.49 -14.07 -15.37
N ASP A 193 17.98 -15.14 -15.92
CA ASP A 193 17.36 -15.83 -17.05
C ASP A 193 16.01 -16.40 -16.62
N SER A 194 14.93 -16.01 -17.26
CA SER A 194 13.57 -16.40 -16.84
C SER A 194 13.31 -17.91 -16.97
N LYS A 195 14.02 -18.60 -17.87
CA LYS A 195 13.84 -20.05 -18.12
C LYS A 195 14.52 -20.91 -17.06
N THR A 196 15.65 -20.43 -16.51
CA THR A 196 16.52 -21.26 -15.66
C THR A 196 16.72 -20.71 -14.25
N GLY A 197 16.42 -19.44 -14.01
CA GLY A 197 16.74 -18.75 -12.75
C GLY A 197 18.24 -18.47 -12.55
N ALA A 198 19.06 -18.75 -13.55
CA ALA A 198 20.49 -18.47 -13.50
C ALA A 198 20.77 -16.97 -13.70
N ARG A 199 21.82 -16.45 -13.07
CA ARG A 199 22.22 -15.06 -13.24
C ARG A 199 22.70 -14.79 -14.65
N CYS A 200 22.30 -13.66 -15.22
CA CYS A 200 22.73 -13.20 -16.53
C CYS A 200 24.17 -12.66 -16.44
N SER A 201 25.14 -13.44 -16.84
CA SER A 201 26.57 -13.13 -16.67
C SER A 201 27.06 -11.91 -17.46
N ASP A 202 26.28 -11.43 -18.42
CA ASP A 202 26.48 -10.21 -19.20
C ASP A 202 26.01 -8.93 -18.49
N PHE A 203 25.26 -9.07 -17.37
CA PHE A 203 24.73 -7.97 -16.60
C PHE A 203 25.62 -7.65 -15.39
N GLY A 204 26.15 -6.42 -15.32
CA GLY A 204 26.99 -5.94 -14.22
C GLY A 204 28.18 -6.85 -13.93
N ILE A 205 28.36 -7.18 -12.67
CA ILE A 205 29.40 -8.13 -12.22
C ILE A 205 28.71 -9.43 -11.79
N ASN A 206 28.88 -10.50 -12.57
CA ASN A 206 28.28 -11.80 -12.28
C ASN A 206 26.73 -11.78 -12.16
N GLY A 207 26.05 -10.98 -12.96
CA GLY A 207 24.59 -10.88 -13.00
C GLY A 207 24.00 -9.92 -12.01
N GLU A 208 24.79 -9.03 -11.41
CA GLU A 208 24.32 -8.02 -10.47
C GLU A 208 25.05 -6.69 -10.57
N VAL A 209 24.36 -5.63 -10.19
CA VAL A 209 24.87 -4.26 -10.01
C VAL A 209 24.76 -3.89 -8.54
N ASP A 210 25.82 -3.31 -7.98
CA ASP A 210 25.82 -2.76 -6.63
C ASP A 210 25.15 -1.39 -6.61
N LEU A 211 23.98 -1.31 -5.95
CA LEU A 211 23.22 -0.08 -5.80
C LEU A 211 23.68 0.78 -4.60
N SER A 212 24.62 0.31 -3.80
CA SER A 212 25.20 1.10 -2.71
C SER A 212 26.23 2.14 -3.22
N GLU A 213 26.70 2.01 -4.48
CA GLU A 213 27.59 2.98 -5.09
C GLU A 213 26.98 4.39 -5.11
N GLY A 214 27.76 5.38 -4.66
CA GLY A 214 27.36 6.79 -4.64
C GLY A 214 26.40 7.18 -3.54
N LEU A 215 26.01 6.27 -2.62
CA LEU A 215 25.13 6.60 -1.49
C LEU A 215 25.89 7.26 -0.31
N GLY A 216 27.23 7.24 -0.28
CA GLY A 216 28.02 7.73 0.84
C GLY A 216 28.00 6.77 2.04
N ASP A 217 28.20 7.32 3.24
CA ASP A 217 28.18 6.53 4.48
C ASP A 217 26.74 6.29 4.94
N VAL A 218 26.17 5.14 4.55
CA VAL A 218 24.78 4.75 4.86
C VAL A 218 24.76 3.73 5.99
N LEU A 219 23.92 3.99 7.00
CA LEU A 219 23.59 2.96 7.99
C LEU A 219 22.81 1.83 7.32
N THR A 220 23.22 0.60 7.59
CA THR A 220 22.61 -0.57 6.98
C THR A 220 21.10 -0.64 7.31
N GLY A 221 20.26 -0.86 6.29
CA GLY A 221 18.81 -0.87 6.38
C GLY A 221 18.16 0.51 6.33
N HIS A 222 18.94 1.58 6.14
CA HIS A 222 18.39 2.92 5.91
C HIS A 222 18.12 3.20 4.43
N HIS A 223 18.62 2.38 3.52
CA HIS A 223 18.34 2.40 2.09
C HIS A 223 18.18 0.95 1.61
N PHE A 224 17.21 0.69 0.73
CA PHE A 224 16.99 -0.60 0.08
C PHE A 224 15.97 -0.48 -1.05
N VAL A 225 15.88 -1.50 -1.92
CA VAL A 225 14.88 -1.54 -2.99
C VAL A 225 13.72 -2.43 -2.57
N SER A 226 12.50 -1.90 -2.62
CA SER A 226 11.25 -2.60 -2.22
C SER A 226 10.31 -2.91 -3.38
N SER A 227 10.43 -2.19 -4.51
CA SER A 227 9.53 -2.28 -5.66
C SER A 227 10.27 -2.76 -6.91
N PRO A 228 9.57 -3.38 -7.87
CA PRO A 228 10.19 -3.81 -9.12
C PRO A 228 10.74 -2.60 -9.90
N PRO A 229 11.85 -2.77 -10.64
CA PRO A 229 12.28 -1.77 -11.61
C PRO A 229 11.18 -1.49 -12.65
N ALA A 230 11.06 -0.24 -13.10
CA ALA A 230 10.25 0.08 -14.27
C ALA A 230 11.10 -0.12 -15.55
N VAL A 231 10.66 -1.02 -16.42
CA VAL A 231 11.39 -1.32 -17.67
C VAL A 231 10.71 -0.61 -18.83
N ILE A 232 11.49 0.15 -19.60
CA ILE A 232 11.07 0.81 -20.82
C ILE A 232 12.14 0.66 -21.90
N GLY A 233 11.81 -0.01 -23.01
CA GLY A 233 12.82 -0.42 -23.98
C GLY A 233 13.95 -1.21 -23.30
N ASP A 234 15.20 -0.78 -23.51
CA ASP A 234 16.38 -1.40 -22.91
C ASP A 234 16.85 -0.73 -21.60
N ILE A 235 15.98 0.02 -20.94
CA ILE A 235 16.29 0.76 -19.70
C ILE A 235 15.45 0.23 -18.54
N ALA A 236 16.09 -0.08 -17.41
CA ALA A 236 15.47 -0.41 -16.14
C ALA A 236 15.67 0.76 -15.14
N VAL A 237 14.59 1.41 -14.75
CA VAL A 237 14.58 2.51 -13.79
C VAL A 237 14.34 1.96 -12.40
N VAL A 238 15.21 2.30 -11.44
CA VAL A 238 15.21 1.79 -10.07
C VAL A 238 15.06 2.94 -9.09
N GLY A 239 14.03 2.87 -8.26
CA GLY A 239 13.86 3.71 -7.09
C GLY A 239 14.30 2.98 -5.81
N SER A 240 14.14 3.62 -4.67
CA SER A 240 14.54 3.06 -3.37
C SER A 240 13.58 3.46 -2.27
N PHE A 241 13.57 2.68 -1.19
CA PHE A 241 13.01 3.06 0.09
C PHE A 241 14.12 3.66 0.96
N ILE A 242 13.83 4.76 1.64
CA ILE A 242 14.68 5.35 2.67
C ILE A 242 13.95 5.25 4.00
N MET A 243 14.67 4.86 5.07
CA MET A 243 14.06 4.68 6.38
C MET A 243 13.53 6.00 6.95
N ASP A 244 12.22 6.09 7.12
CA ASP A 244 11.52 7.30 7.53
C ASP A 244 11.88 7.76 8.94
N ASN A 245 11.75 9.06 9.20
CA ASN A 245 11.72 9.66 10.52
C ASN A 245 12.94 9.37 11.42
N GLN A 246 14.09 9.02 10.82
CA GLN A 246 15.30 8.73 11.57
C GLN A 246 16.13 9.99 11.85
N SER A 247 16.56 10.70 10.81
CA SER A 247 17.43 11.86 10.95
C SER A 247 17.37 12.77 9.72
N THR A 248 17.95 13.96 9.84
CA THR A 248 18.24 14.88 8.72
C THR A 248 19.50 14.50 7.93
N ASN A 249 20.10 13.36 8.20
CA ASN A 249 21.26 12.84 7.48
C ASN A 249 20.95 11.41 7.00
N GLN A 250 19.94 11.30 6.16
CA GLN A 250 19.53 10.05 5.53
C GLN A 250 20.25 9.86 4.17
N PRO A 251 20.29 8.64 3.63
CA PRO A 251 20.79 8.39 2.29
C PRO A 251 20.14 9.26 1.22
N PRO A 252 20.79 9.41 0.05
CA PRO A 252 20.13 10.01 -1.11
C PRO A 252 19.00 9.13 -1.64
N GLY A 253 17.86 9.74 -1.99
CA GLY A 253 16.74 9.11 -2.67
C GLY A 253 16.90 9.03 -4.19
N VAL A 254 18.13 8.98 -4.67
CA VAL A 254 18.47 9.00 -6.09
C VAL A 254 17.78 7.89 -6.88
N VAL A 255 17.14 8.26 -7.99
CA VAL A 255 16.57 7.33 -8.96
C VAL A 255 17.62 7.08 -10.04
N ARG A 256 17.85 5.80 -10.38
CA ARG A 256 18.89 5.41 -11.32
C ARG A 256 18.35 4.50 -12.40
N ALA A 257 18.85 4.67 -13.61
CA ALA A 257 18.49 3.84 -14.74
C ALA A 257 19.70 3.05 -15.23
N TYR A 258 19.47 1.80 -15.56
CA TYR A 258 20.49 0.86 -16.01
C TYR A 258 20.08 0.22 -17.32
N ASN A 259 21.06 -0.03 -18.18
CA ASN A 259 20.82 -0.82 -19.38
C ASN A 259 20.50 -2.27 -18.98
N VAL A 260 19.38 -2.80 -19.44
CA VAL A 260 18.87 -4.13 -19.06
C VAL A 260 19.79 -5.28 -19.47
N HIS A 261 20.63 -5.10 -20.51
CA HIS A 261 21.55 -6.12 -21.01
C HIS A 261 22.87 -6.12 -20.25
N THR A 262 23.43 -4.93 -20.01
CA THR A 262 24.80 -4.80 -19.49
C THR A 262 24.88 -4.40 -18.03
N GLY A 263 23.81 -3.89 -17.44
CA GLY A 263 23.84 -3.31 -16.09
C GLY A 263 24.59 -1.97 -16.02
N ALA A 264 25.00 -1.41 -17.16
CA ALA A 264 25.65 -0.11 -17.17
C ALA A 264 24.67 1.01 -16.76
N LEU A 265 25.13 1.92 -15.90
CA LEU A 265 24.35 3.12 -15.52
C LEU A 265 24.12 3.97 -16.77
N ALA A 266 22.86 4.24 -17.09
CA ALA A 266 22.45 5.11 -18.18
C ALA A 266 22.37 6.56 -17.73
N TRP A 267 21.69 6.79 -16.61
CA TRP A 267 21.53 8.10 -15.96
C TRP A 267 21.17 7.94 -14.47
N ALA A 268 21.30 9.04 -13.72
CA ALA A 268 20.85 9.15 -12.35
C ALA A 268 20.14 10.50 -12.16
N TRP A 269 19.07 10.53 -11.39
CA TRP A 269 18.34 11.73 -11.02
C TRP A 269 18.27 11.85 -9.50
N ASP A 270 18.85 12.94 -8.95
CA ASP A 270 19.03 13.13 -7.51
C ASP A 270 17.85 13.83 -6.80
N VAL A 271 16.73 13.99 -7.48
CA VAL A 271 15.47 14.55 -6.94
C VAL A 271 15.58 16.02 -6.49
N LEU A 272 16.66 16.73 -6.81
CA LEU A 272 16.85 18.15 -6.46
C LEU A 272 16.79 19.08 -7.66
N GLN A 273 16.87 18.56 -8.88
CA GLN A 273 17.02 19.34 -10.11
C GLN A 273 16.22 18.75 -11.28
N ASP A 274 16.06 19.55 -12.32
CA ASP A 274 15.25 19.18 -13.50
C ASP A 274 15.99 18.27 -14.49
N VAL A 275 17.30 18.12 -14.33
CA VAL A 275 18.16 17.36 -15.24
C VAL A 275 18.83 16.21 -14.51
N ALA A 276 19.17 15.17 -15.25
CA ALA A 276 19.93 14.07 -14.70
C ALA A 276 21.27 14.54 -14.13
N HIS A 277 21.70 13.89 -13.05
CA HIS A 277 22.98 14.18 -12.39
C HIS A 277 24.15 13.84 -13.32
N ALA A 278 25.15 14.68 -13.34
CA ALA A 278 26.40 14.36 -14.03
C ALA A 278 27.03 13.08 -13.43
N PRO A 279 27.71 12.25 -14.23
CA PRO A 279 28.38 11.06 -13.70
C PRO A 279 29.27 11.38 -12.51
N LEU A 280 29.13 10.62 -11.42
CA LEU A 280 29.95 10.80 -10.23
C LEU A 280 31.43 10.51 -10.56
N LYS A 281 32.32 11.29 -9.97
CA LYS A 281 33.75 10.98 -9.95
C LYS A 281 34.06 10.00 -8.82
N GLU A 282 35.20 9.35 -8.91
CA GLU A 282 35.65 8.45 -7.87
C GLU A 282 35.67 9.14 -6.47
N GLY A 283 34.93 8.51 -5.53
CA GLY A 283 34.76 9.04 -4.17
C GLY A 283 33.70 10.12 -3.97
N GLU A 284 32.97 10.52 -5.03
CA GLU A 284 31.78 11.38 -4.91
C GLU A 284 30.54 10.58 -4.53
N ALA A 285 29.57 11.22 -3.89
CA ALA A 285 28.26 10.68 -3.58
C ALA A 285 27.16 11.63 -4.05
N TYR A 286 25.97 11.08 -4.26
CA TYR A 286 24.77 11.88 -4.50
C TYR A 286 24.40 12.71 -3.26
N PRO A 287 23.67 13.83 -3.43
CA PRO A 287 23.23 14.66 -2.31
C PRO A 287 22.39 13.84 -1.31
N PRO A 288 22.73 13.86 -0.01
CA PRO A 288 21.99 13.11 1.01
C PRO A 288 20.67 13.78 1.36
N ASN A 289 19.80 13.03 2.06
CA ASN A 289 18.55 13.52 2.63
C ASN A 289 17.60 14.11 1.58
N THR A 290 17.36 13.37 0.51
CA THR A 290 16.44 13.74 -0.56
C THR A 290 15.23 12.81 -0.59
N ALA A 291 14.14 13.24 -1.24
CA ALA A 291 12.98 12.40 -1.47
C ALA A 291 13.38 11.12 -2.24
N ASN A 292 12.63 10.04 -2.01
CA ASN A 292 12.85 8.74 -2.61
C ASN A 292 11.71 8.36 -3.58
N VAL A 293 11.80 7.19 -4.20
CA VAL A 293 10.73 6.56 -4.98
C VAL A 293 10.63 5.09 -4.53
N TRP A 294 9.80 4.85 -3.53
CA TRP A 294 9.61 3.52 -2.96
C TRP A 294 8.38 2.79 -3.53
N GLY A 295 7.44 3.56 -4.11
CA GLY A 295 6.25 3.06 -4.79
C GLY A 295 6.59 2.43 -6.15
N VAL A 296 5.62 1.72 -6.73
CA VAL A 296 5.75 1.16 -8.07
C VAL A 296 5.57 2.26 -9.11
N MET A 297 6.47 2.31 -10.07
CA MET A 297 6.45 3.26 -11.19
C MET A 297 5.61 2.71 -12.35
N SER A 298 5.14 3.59 -13.24
CA SER A 298 4.49 3.21 -14.49
C SER A 298 5.22 3.82 -15.68
N VAL A 299 5.10 3.22 -16.85
CA VAL A 299 5.77 3.68 -18.06
C VAL A 299 4.80 3.82 -19.23
N ASP A 300 5.09 4.79 -20.07
CA ASP A 300 4.45 4.99 -21.38
C ASP A 300 5.51 4.89 -22.48
N GLU A 301 5.51 3.76 -23.20
CA GLU A 301 6.50 3.49 -24.24
C GLU A 301 6.35 4.42 -25.44
N GLU A 302 5.12 4.86 -25.78
CA GLU A 302 4.86 5.75 -26.90
C GLU A 302 5.40 7.16 -26.64
N LEU A 303 5.23 7.64 -25.41
CA LEU A 303 5.73 8.96 -24.99
C LEU A 303 7.20 8.92 -24.56
N GLY A 304 7.74 7.72 -24.28
CA GLY A 304 9.09 7.56 -23.74
C GLY A 304 9.22 8.12 -22.32
N LEU A 305 8.16 8.07 -21.52
CA LEU A 305 8.11 8.62 -20.18
C LEU A 305 8.00 7.53 -19.12
N VAL A 306 8.66 7.75 -17.99
CA VAL A 306 8.46 6.99 -16.75
C VAL A 306 7.86 7.91 -15.69
N TYR A 307 6.81 7.45 -15.00
CA TYR A 307 6.08 8.21 -13.99
C TYR A 307 6.41 7.68 -12.60
N LEU A 308 6.99 8.57 -11.79
CA LEU A 308 7.53 8.28 -10.48
C LEU A 308 6.61 8.85 -9.38
N PRO A 309 5.98 7.99 -8.55
CA PRO A 309 5.33 8.47 -7.34
C PRO A 309 6.41 8.73 -6.29
N THR A 310 6.71 10.01 -6.00
CA THR A 310 7.80 10.37 -5.10
C THR A 310 7.39 10.32 -3.64
N GLY A 311 8.27 9.79 -2.83
CA GLY A 311 8.20 9.81 -1.38
C GLY A 311 8.44 11.20 -0.78
N ASN A 312 8.52 11.27 0.54
CA ASN A 312 8.81 12.50 1.25
C ASN A 312 10.33 12.67 1.51
N VAL A 313 10.73 13.84 2.00
CA VAL A 313 12.10 14.09 2.49
C VAL A 313 12.16 13.75 3.97
N PRO A 314 13.03 12.84 4.41
CA PRO A 314 13.20 12.56 5.83
C PRO A 314 13.76 13.76 6.63
N PRO A 315 13.33 13.95 7.88
CA PRO A 315 12.24 13.26 8.54
C PRO A 315 10.85 13.79 8.11
N ASP A 316 9.87 12.91 7.96
CA ASP A 316 8.57 13.24 7.36
C ASP A 316 7.72 14.18 8.23
N PHE A 317 7.86 14.15 9.55
CA PHE A 317 7.03 14.92 10.48
C PHE A 317 7.65 16.26 10.92
N PHE A 318 8.76 16.69 10.32
CA PHE A 318 9.34 18.01 10.53
C PHE A 318 10.16 18.43 9.33
N GLY A 319 9.68 19.46 8.61
CA GLY A 319 10.28 19.99 7.38
C GLY A 319 11.00 21.31 7.53
N GLY A 320 11.01 21.94 8.72
CA GLY A 320 11.52 23.29 8.92
C GLY A 320 13.02 23.53 8.61
N LEU A 321 13.76 22.44 8.34
CA LEU A 321 15.16 22.50 7.91
C LEU A 321 15.37 22.18 6.42
N ARG A 322 14.32 21.86 5.68
CA ARG A 322 14.40 21.56 4.24
C ARG A 322 14.72 22.80 3.44
N THR A 323 15.48 22.64 2.37
CA THR A 323 15.71 23.70 1.38
C THR A 323 14.59 23.73 0.35
N GLU A 324 14.48 24.81 -0.45
CA GLU A 324 13.52 24.91 -1.52
C GLU A 324 13.68 23.80 -2.57
N GLU A 325 14.92 23.37 -2.84
CA GLU A 325 15.20 22.29 -3.78
C GLU A 325 14.73 20.95 -3.19
N GLN A 326 14.90 20.73 -1.88
CA GLN A 326 14.40 19.53 -1.22
C GLN A 326 12.87 19.45 -1.17
N ASP A 327 12.17 20.56 -1.16
CA ASP A 327 10.70 20.61 -1.15
C ASP A 327 10.07 20.63 -2.55
N ARG A 328 10.88 20.57 -3.63
CA ARG A 328 10.38 20.74 -4.99
C ARG A 328 9.62 19.53 -5.52
N TYR A 329 10.13 18.32 -5.33
CA TYR A 329 9.61 17.09 -5.90
C TYR A 329 9.06 16.06 -4.90
N PRO A 330 9.15 16.23 -3.57
CA PRO A 330 8.51 15.29 -2.65
C PRO A 330 6.99 15.27 -2.82
N SER A 331 6.36 14.14 -2.42
CA SER A 331 4.90 13.96 -2.40
C SER A 331 4.24 14.37 -3.71
N SER A 332 4.84 13.93 -4.83
CA SER A 332 4.51 14.31 -6.21
C SER A 332 4.37 13.09 -7.11
N VAL A 333 3.81 13.30 -8.30
CA VAL A 333 4.15 12.48 -9.45
C VAL A 333 5.10 13.27 -10.35
N VAL A 334 6.21 12.64 -10.73
CA VAL A 334 7.22 13.23 -11.61
C VAL A 334 7.37 12.36 -12.85
N ALA A 335 7.25 12.96 -14.03
CA ALA A 335 7.52 12.30 -15.30
C ALA A 335 8.94 12.58 -15.74
N LEU A 336 9.73 11.53 -15.93
CA LEU A 336 11.08 11.63 -16.48
C LEU A 336 11.11 11.10 -17.90
N GLU A 337 11.91 11.76 -18.76
CA GLU A 337 12.28 11.19 -20.06
C GLU A 337 13.14 9.94 -19.82
N ALA A 338 12.65 8.78 -20.25
CA ALA A 338 13.34 7.51 -20.02
C ALA A 338 14.75 7.45 -20.64
N ALA A 339 14.96 8.16 -21.74
CA ALA A 339 16.25 8.20 -22.44
C ALA A 339 17.31 9.04 -21.71
N THR A 340 16.92 10.07 -20.97
CA THR A 340 17.84 11.07 -20.43
C THR A 340 17.81 11.19 -18.91
N GLY A 341 16.70 10.79 -18.25
CA GLY A 341 16.45 11.02 -16.83
C GLY A 341 16.09 12.47 -16.49
N ASN A 342 15.85 13.33 -17.50
CA ASN A 342 15.43 14.69 -17.27
C ASN A 342 13.94 14.78 -16.94
N VAL A 343 13.58 15.73 -16.09
CA VAL A 343 12.17 15.98 -15.76
C VAL A 343 11.44 16.57 -16.97
N SER A 344 10.39 15.89 -17.41
CA SER A 344 9.45 16.40 -18.42
C SER A 344 8.41 17.31 -17.79
N TRP A 345 7.80 16.84 -16.69
CA TRP A 345 6.84 17.59 -15.88
C TRP A 345 6.72 16.98 -14.47
N SER A 346 6.13 17.74 -13.55
CA SER A 346 5.78 17.24 -12.22
C SER A 346 4.48 17.84 -11.73
N PHE A 347 3.78 17.11 -10.86
CA PHE A 347 2.60 17.58 -10.16
C PHE A 347 2.70 17.21 -8.69
N GLN A 348 2.78 18.23 -7.81
CA GLN A 348 2.91 18.03 -6.37
C GLN A 348 1.53 17.87 -5.73
N THR A 349 1.31 16.77 -5.03
CA THR A 349 0.03 16.47 -4.37
C THR A 349 -0.06 17.08 -2.97
N VAL A 350 1.09 17.27 -2.29
CA VAL A 350 1.18 17.90 -0.97
C VAL A 350 2.36 18.86 -0.94
N HIS A 351 2.08 20.14 -0.73
CA HIS A 351 3.12 21.16 -0.54
C HIS A 351 3.71 21.08 0.85
N HIS A 352 5.03 21.03 0.95
CA HIS A 352 5.76 20.95 2.22
C HIS A 352 5.17 19.91 3.17
N ASP A 353 5.22 18.66 2.74
CA ASP A 353 4.60 17.53 3.45
C ASP A 353 5.28 17.27 4.79
N ILE A 354 4.51 17.45 5.87
CA ILE A 354 4.88 17.08 7.25
C ILE A 354 3.92 16.03 7.86
N TRP A 355 3.15 15.35 7.02
CA TRP A 355 2.13 14.39 7.45
C TRP A 355 2.43 12.96 6.99
N ASP A 356 3.50 12.75 6.21
CA ASP A 356 3.79 11.48 5.53
C ASP A 356 2.63 11.12 4.56
N TYR A 357 2.21 12.11 3.75
CA TYR A 357 1.20 11.97 2.70
C TYR A 357 1.82 11.88 1.31
N ASP A 358 2.98 11.28 1.25
CA ASP A 358 3.73 11.04 0.02
C ASP A 358 2.97 10.15 -0.98
N ALA A 359 3.38 10.20 -2.24
CA ALA A 359 2.78 9.41 -3.29
C ALA A 359 3.32 7.97 -3.22
N GLY A 360 2.53 7.06 -2.63
CA GLY A 360 2.88 5.63 -2.50
C GLY A 360 2.27 4.74 -3.57
N SER A 361 1.20 5.20 -4.23
CA SER A 361 0.42 4.43 -5.20
C SER A 361 1.08 4.40 -6.57
N GLN A 362 1.02 3.24 -7.25
CA GLN A 362 1.38 3.17 -8.67
C GLN A 362 0.47 4.11 -9.47
N PRO A 363 1.01 5.04 -10.29
CA PRO A 363 0.23 5.81 -11.24
C PRO A 363 -0.47 4.89 -12.25
N VAL A 364 -1.76 5.08 -12.51
CA VAL A 364 -2.54 4.25 -13.44
C VAL A 364 -2.74 4.99 -14.75
N LEU A 365 -2.25 4.44 -15.84
CA LEU A 365 -2.35 5.06 -17.17
C LEU A 365 -3.60 4.55 -17.91
N VAL A 366 -4.42 5.48 -18.36
CA VAL A 366 -5.69 5.16 -19.04
C VAL A 366 -6.00 6.17 -20.15
N ASP A 367 -6.95 5.84 -21.01
CA ASP A 367 -7.62 6.78 -21.88
C ASP A 367 -8.88 7.29 -21.18
N PHE A 368 -8.78 8.51 -20.63
CA PHE A 368 -9.81 9.10 -19.78
C PHE A 368 -10.90 9.79 -20.61
N PRO A 369 -12.20 9.52 -20.37
CA PRO A 369 -13.29 10.14 -21.12
C PRO A 369 -13.46 11.62 -20.73
N LEU A 370 -13.56 12.48 -21.73
CA LEU A 370 -13.82 13.90 -21.58
C LEU A 370 -15.29 14.24 -21.81
N ASP A 371 -15.70 15.42 -21.33
CA ASP A 371 -17.10 15.89 -21.39
C ASP A 371 -17.60 16.13 -22.84
N ASP A 372 -16.71 16.33 -23.80
CA ASP A 372 -17.03 16.47 -25.21
C ASP A 372 -17.17 15.14 -25.97
N GLY A 373 -16.99 14.03 -25.27
CA GLY A 373 -17.06 12.67 -25.81
C GLY A 373 -15.77 12.16 -26.44
N SER A 374 -14.69 12.94 -26.41
CA SER A 374 -13.33 12.48 -26.74
C SER A 374 -12.67 11.81 -25.55
N THR A 375 -11.47 11.25 -25.75
CA THR A 375 -10.62 10.74 -24.66
C THR A 375 -9.29 11.51 -24.61
N ALA A 376 -8.70 11.56 -23.43
CA ALA A 376 -7.35 12.08 -23.23
C ALA A 376 -6.45 11.00 -22.61
N PRO A 377 -5.18 10.91 -23.05
CA PRO A 377 -4.22 10.04 -22.37
C PRO A 377 -3.97 10.58 -20.96
N ALA A 378 -4.48 9.86 -19.96
CA ALA A 378 -4.47 10.30 -18.58
C ALA A 378 -3.60 9.42 -17.69
N LEU A 379 -3.18 10.01 -16.58
CA LEU A 379 -2.59 9.39 -15.42
C LEU A 379 -3.52 9.62 -14.24
N ILE A 380 -3.99 8.53 -13.63
CA ILE A 380 -4.78 8.54 -12.39
C ILE A 380 -3.83 8.27 -11.23
N LEU A 381 -3.75 9.20 -10.27
CA LEU A 381 -2.92 9.08 -9.08
C LEU A 381 -3.78 9.04 -7.82
N PRO A 382 -4.01 7.87 -7.23
CA PRO A 382 -4.54 7.76 -5.87
C PRO A 382 -3.50 8.23 -4.85
N THR A 383 -3.95 8.89 -3.77
CA THR A 383 -3.06 9.44 -2.76
C THR A 383 -3.37 8.94 -1.35
N LYS A 384 -2.37 8.97 -0.45
CA LYS A 384 -2.54 8.65 0.98
C LYS A 384 -3.62 9.49 1.64
N ARG A 385 -3.80 10.74 1.23
CA ARG A 385 -4.85 11.62 1.77
C ARG A 385 -6.26 11.32 1.26
N GLY A 386 -6.39 10.44 0.24
CA GLY A 386 -7.67 9.98 -0.30
C GLY A 386 -8.19 10.78 -1.50
N ASP A 387 -7.50 11.83 -1.92
CA ASP A 387 -7.79 12.48 -3.20
C ASP A 387 -7.25 11.66 -4.37
N ILE A 388 -7.95 11.70 -5.49
CA ILE A 388 -7.52 11.14 -6.76
C ILE A 388 -7.26 12.29 -7.71
N PHE A 389 -6.02 12.41 -8.20
CA PHE A 389 -5.68 13.38 -9.23
C PHE A 389 -5.68 12.69 -10.60
N ILE A 390 -6.32 13.32 -11.57
CA ILE A 390 -6.38 12.85 -12.96
C ILE A 390 -5.69 13.90 -13.82
N LEU A 391 -4.53 13.51 -14.35
CA LEU A 391 -3.63 14.40 -15.06
C LEU A 391 -3.48 13.96 -16.52
N ASP A 392 -3.31 14.89 -17.44
CA ASP A 392 -2.83 14.58 -18.79
C ASP A 392 -1.39 14.03 -18.67
N ARG A 393 -1.19 12.76 -19.02
CA ARG A 393 0.10 12.10 -18.82
C ARG A 393 1.24 12.63 -19.70
N ARG A 394 0.90 13.48 -20.68
CA ARG A 394 1.88 14.17 -21.55
C ARG A 394 2.45 15.44 -20.91
N THR A 395 1.67 16.12 -20.07
CA THR A 395 1.98 17.47 -19.59
C THR A 395 1.89 17.67 -18.09
N GLY A 396 1.25 16.75 -17.37
CA GLY A 396 0.97 16.88 -15.93
C GLY A 396 -0.19 17.83 -15.59
N GLU A 397 -0.83 18.42 -16.59
CA GLU A 397 -1.97 19.32 -16.36
C GLU A 397 -3.20 18.53 -15.88
N PRO A 398 -3.93 19.03 -14.86
CA PRO A 398 -5.13 18.37 -14.38
C PRO A 398 -6.24 18.30 -15.45
N LEU A 399 -6.78 17.10 -15.69
CA LEU A 399 -7.94 16.84 -16.54
C LEU A 399 -9.27 17.01 -15.80
N THR A 400 -9.23 17.01 -14.46
CA THR A 400 -10.36 17.30 -13.59
C THR A 400 -10.01 18.47 -12.67
N GLU A 401 -11.03 19.16 -12.16
CA GLU A 401 -10.81 20.38 -11.38
C GLU A 401 -9.99 20.13 -10.12
N VAL A 402 -8.90 20.89 -9.97
CA VAL A 402 -8.06 20.95 -8.78
C VAL A 402 -8.07 22.38 -8.24
N VAL A 403 -8.28 22.54 -6.92
CA VAL A 403 -8.41 23.86 -6.27
C VAL A 403 -7.47 23.94 -5.08
N GLU A 404 -6.69 25.03 -5.03
CA GLU A 404 -5.92 25.37 -3.83
C GLU A 404 -6.85 25.82 -2.70
N LYS A 405 -6.84 25.10 -1.56
CA LYS A 405 -7.65 25.47 -0.39
C LYS A 405 -6.77 25.80 0.81
N PRO A 406 -7.14 26.81 1.62
CA PRO A 406 -6.46 27.09 2.87
C PRO A 406 -6.50 25.87 3.82
N VAL A 407 -5.40 25.64 4.52
CA VAL A 407 -5.25 24.54 5.49
C VAL A 407 -4.87 25.04 6.88
N PRO A 408 -5.08 24.23 7.95
CA PRO A 408 -4.73 24.59 9.30
C PRO A 408 -3.27 25.05 9.42
N GLN A 409 -3.05 26.08 10.22
CA GLN A 409 -1.76 26.72 10.45
C GLN A 409 -1.32 26.57 11.91
N ASN A 410 -0.28 27.27 12.34
CA ASN A 410 0.30 27.22 13.68
C ASN A 410 1.02 25.89 13.98
N PRO A 411 2.08 25.57 13.24
CA PRO A 411 2.96 24.43 13.53
C PRO A 411 3.78 24.67 14.81
N VAL A 412 4.61 23.70 15.19
CA VAL A 412 5.62 23.85 16.23
C VAL A 412 6.68 24.88 15.84
N GLU A 413 7.43 25.40 16.82
CA GLU A 413 8.47 26.41 16.57
C GLU A 413 9.55 25.88 15.60
N GLY A 414 9.94 26.72 14.64
CA GLY A 414 10.93 26.38 13.61
C GLY A 414 10.37 25.59 12.42
N GLU A 415 9.10 25.25 12.45
CA GLU A 415 8.38 24.67 11.31
C GLU A 415 7.61 25.76 10.56
N TRP A 416 7.40 25.57 9.26
CA TRP A 416 6.53 26.40 8.44
C TRP A 416 5.52 25.52 7.68
N LEU A 417 4.50 26.11 7.15
CA LEU A 417 3.45 25.39 6.39
C LEU A 417 3.10 26.15 5.13
N SER A 418 2.83 25.41 4.07
CA SER A 418 2.14 25.99 2.93
C SER A 418 0.79 26.57 3.39
N PRO A 419 0.41 27.78 2.97
CA PRO A 419 -0.88 28.36 3.34
C PRO A 419 -2.07 27.62 2.72
N THR A 420 -1.84 26.96 1.59
CA THR A 420 -2.84 26.19 0.85
C THR A 420 -2.29 24.81 0.46
N GLN A 421 -3.21 23.92 0.09
CA GLN A 421 -2.90 22.61 -0.48
C GLN A 421 -3.83 22.35 -1.69
N PRO A 422 -3.39 21.58 -2.69
CA PRO A 422 -4.21 21.24 -3.84
C PRO A 422 -5.25 20.19 -3.46
N PHE A 423 -6.52 20.39 -3.80
CA PHE A 423 -7.61 19.44 -3.61
C PHE A 423 -8.23 19.07 -4.95
N SER A 424 -8.34 17.78 -5.22
CA SER A 424 -9.12 17.28 -6.36
C SER A 424 -10.61 17.43 -6.03
N VAL A 425 -11.28 18.36 -6.68
CA VAL A 425 -12.72 18.62 -6.48
C VAL A 425 -13.57 18.16 -7.67
N GLY A 426 -12.94 17.89 -8.81
CA GLY A 426 -13.59 17.37 -10.01
C GLY A 426 -13.71 15.84 -10.06
N PHE A 427 -13.31 15.14 -8.99
CA PHE A 427 -13.40 13.68 -8.86
C PHE A 427 -13.71 13.30 -7.40
N PRO A 428 -14.37 12.16 -7.12
CA PRO A 428 -14.68 11.74 -5.76
C PRO A 428 -13.46 11.56 -4.88
N SER A 429 -13.53 12.04 -3.64
CA SER A 429 -12.53 11.75 -2.62
C SER A 429 -12.84 10.47 -1.86
N PHE A 430 -11.80 9.76 -1.45
CA PHE A 430 -11.81 8.55 -0.63
C PHE A 430 -11.29 8.83 0.80
N ALA A 431 -10.96 10.09 1.08
CA ALA A 431 -10.65 10.53 2.43
C ALA A 431 -11.80 10.17 3.39
N PRO A 432 -11.50 9.77 4.64
CA PRO A 432 -12.53 9.64 5.64
C PRO A 432 -13.23 11.00 5.85
N GLU A 433 -14.50 10.94 6.29
CA GLU A 433 -15.20 12.16 6.69
C GLU A 433 -14.55 12.80 7.91
N ASP A 434 -14.51 14.12 7.96
CA ASP A 434 -13.99 14.86 9.11
C ASP A 434 -14.50 14.32 10.44
N LEU A 435 -13.56 14.10 11.35
CA LEU A 435 -13.86 13.62 12.70
C LEU A 435 -14.58 14.69 13.52
N SER A 436 -15.42 14.25 14.42
CA SER A 436 -16.05 15.09 15.44
C SER A 436 -16.28 14.28 16.70
N GLU A 437 -16.52 14.95 17.83
CA GLU A 437 -16.84 14.25 19.07
C GLU A 437 -18.04 13.30 18.92
N SER A 438 -19.05 13.69 18.13
CA SER A 438 -20.25 12.88 17.90
C SER A 438 -20.00 11.62 17.06
N LYS A 439 -18.95 11.62 16.25
CA LYS A 439 -18.51 10.46 15.43
C LYS A 439 -17.56 9.53 16.20
N MET A 440 -17.17 9.88 17.44
CA MET A 440 -16.34 8.99 18.24
C MET A 440 -17.11 7.73 18.63
N TRP A 441 -16.46 6.60 18.45
CA TRP A 441 -17.05 5.28 18.62
C TRP A 441 -16.26 4.42 19.61
N GLY A 442 -16.89 3.40 20.10
CA GLY A 442 -16.28 2.38 20.96
C GLY A 442 -17.17 1.16 21.06
N SER A 443 -16.57 0.00 21.29
CA SER A 443 -17.29 -1.29 21.41
C SER A 443 -18.22 -1.34 22.62
N THR A 444 -18.08 -0.42 23.59
CA THR A 444 -18.95 -0.22 24.74
C THR A 444 -19.13 1.27 24.98
N MET A 445 -20.15 1.66 25.79
CA MET A 445 -20.35 3.05 26.17
C MET A 445 -19.15 3.65 26.93
N PHE A 446 -18.40 2.85 27.70
CA PHE A 446 -17.21 3.31 28.42
C PHE A 446 -16.03 3.50 27.47
N ASP A 447 -15.89 2.62 26.52
CA ASP A 447 -14.89 2.66 25.48
C ASP A 447 -15.12 3.90 24.57
N GLN A 448 -16.37 4.12 24.16
CA GLN A 448 -16.78 5.32 23.43
C GLN A 448 -16.53 6.60 24.25
N LEU A 449 -16.87 6.61 25.54
CA LEU A 449 -16.62 7.76 26.39
C LEU A 449 -15.13 8.08 26.47
N TRP A 450 -14.27 7.08 26.57
CA TRP A 450 -12.83 7.25 26.56
C TRP A 450 -12.37 7.89 25.23
N CYS A 451 -12.82 7.38 24.09
CA CYS A 451 -12.51 7.94 22.77
C CYS A 451 -12.95 9.40 22.64
N ARG A 452 -14.14 9.75 23.14
CA ARG A 452 -14.64 11.15 23.16
C ARG A 452 -13.77 12.07 24.03
N ILE A 453 -13.33 11.58 25.19
CA ILE A 453 -12.46 12.33 26.10
C ILE A 453 -11.09 12.52 25.44
N GLU A 454 -10.50 11.47 24.86
CA GLU A 454 -9.19 11.58 24.21
C GLU A 454 -9.26 12.50 22.98
N PHE A 455 -10.31 12.39 22.15
CA PHE A 455 -10.50 13.30 21.02
C PHE A 455 -10.50 14.78 21.46
N LYS A 456 -11.22 15.13 22.53
CA LYS A 456 -11.25 16.51 23.06
C LYS A 456 -9.94 17.01 23.66
N LYS A 457 -9.07 16.10 24.08
CA LYS A 457 -7.74 16.47 24.60
C LYS A 457 -6.74 16.75 23.48
N ARG A 458 -7.01 16.34 22.26
CA ARG A 458 -6.08 16.39 21.14
C ARG A 458 -6.44 17.54 20.20
N ARG A 459 -5.48 17.91 19.38
CA ARG A 459 -5.67 18.87 18.30
C ARG A 459 -6.24 18.16 17.09
N TYR A 460 -7.35 18.65 16.56
CA TYR A 460 -7.92 18.21 15.28
C TYR A 460 -8.69 19.38 14.65
N GLU A 461 -8.27 19.79 13.47
CA GLU A 461 -8.82 20.91 12.69
C GLU A 461 -9.17 20.46 11.25
N GLY A 462 -9.30 19.12 11.03
CA GLY A 462 -9.49 18.50 9.72
C GLY A 462 -8.19 18.00 9.11
N LEU A 463 -8.24 17.68 7.81
CA LEU A 463 -7.09 17.27 7.03
C LEU A 463 -5.98 18.34 7.11
N PHE A 464 -4.72 17.92 7.15
CA PHE A 464 -3.56 18.80 7.30
C PHE A 464 -3.42 19.53 8.65
N THR A 465 -4.08 19.05 9.71
CA THR A 465 -3.77 19.54 11.06
C THR A 465 -2.29 19.25 11.40
N PRO A 466 -1.46 20.27 11.69
CA PRO A 466 -0.05 20.03 11.94
C PRO A 466 0.20 19.37 13.29
N GLN A 467 1.32 18.64 13.39
CA GLN A 467 1.74 17.96 14.62
C GLN A 467 1.92 18.95 15.76
N SER A 468 1.70 18.48 17.00
CA SER A 468 1.72 19.32 18.18
C SER A 468 2.15 18.55 19.44
N PHE A 469 2.64 19.28 20.47
CA PHE A 469 2.91 18.71 21.79
C PHE A 469 1.64 18.25 22.53
N GLN A 470 0.49 18.86 22.23
CA GLN A 470 -0.81 18.43 22.75
C GLN A 470 -1.20 17.04 22.21
N GLY A 471 -0.59 16.64 21.09
CA GLY A 471 -0.96 15.50 20.26
C GLY A 471 -2.03 15.86 19.24
N THR A 472 -1.75 15.54 18.00
CA THR A 472 -2.61 15.77 16.84
C THR A 472 -3.24 14.46 16.40
N ILE A 473 -4.53 14.46 16.13
CA ILE A 473 -5.19 13.37 15.43
C ILE A 473 -5.05 13.65 13.94
N GLN A 474 -4.29 12.81 13.26
CA GLN A 474 -4.10 12.84 11.81
C GLN A 474 -5.09 11.85 11.18
N ASP A 475 -5.97 12.31 10.31
CA ASP A 475 -6.98 11.48 9.64
C ASP A 475 -7.11 11.86 8.14
N PRO A 476 -6.82 10.93 7.22
CA PRO A 476 -6.25 9.60 7.46
C PRO A 476 -4.87 9.68 8.13
N GLY A 477 -4.47 8.60 8.83
CA GLY A 477 -3.12 8.47 9.38
C GLY A 477 -2.08 8.30 8.27
N ASN A 478 -0.82 8.14 8.63
CA ASN A 478 0.30 8.06 7.68
C ASN A 478 0.33 6.79 6.79
N PHE A 479 -0.45 5.75 7.11
CA PHE A 479 -0.73 4.67 6.15
C PHE A 479 -1.67 5.11 5.03
N GLY A 480 -2.32 6.27 5.16
CA GLY A 480 -3.19 6.84 4.15
C GLY A 480 -4.56 6.18 4.03
N ALA A 481 -5.39 6.78 3.19
CA ALA A 481 -6.65 6.20 2.72
C ALA A 481 -6.41 5.19 1.60
N VAL A 482 -5.46 5.47 0.70
CA VAL A 482 -4.96 4.57 -0.34
C VAL A 482 -3.43 4.59 -0.27
N ASP A 483 -2.81 3.43 -0.45
CA ASP A 483 -1.37 3.25 -0.38
C ASP A 483 -0.87 2.45 -1.60
N TRP A 484 0.27 1.78 -1.50
CA TRP A 484 0.97 1.09 -2.60
C TRP A 484 0.10 0.15 -3.45
N GLY A 485 -1.03 -0.33 -2.92
CA GLY A 485 -1.99 -1.15 -3.66
C GLY A 485 -2.68 -0.46 -4.83
N SER A 486 -2.68 0.87 -4.87
CA SER A 486 -3.24 1.71 -5.93
C SER A 486 -4.72 1.42 -6.24
N ALA A 487 -5.12 1.55 -7.49
CA ALA A 487 -6.45 1.27 -8.00
C ALA A 487 -6.38 0.36 -9.22
N SER A 488 -7.50 -0.27 -9.58
CA SER A 488 -7.64 -0.96 -10.86
C SER A 488 -8.67 -0.25 -11.74
N VAL A 489 -8.48 -0.35 -13.05
CA VAL A 489 -9.38 0.26 -14.03
C VAL A 489 -9.86 -0.78 -15.02
N ASP A 490 -11.16 -0.90 -15.16
CA ASP A 490 -11.79 -1.62 -16.27
C ASP A 490 -11.92 -0.66 -17.45
N PRO A 491 -11.08 -0.78 -18.48
CA PRO A 491 -11.07 0.18 -19.59
C PRO A 491 -12.30 0.03 -20.50
N GLU A 492 -12.91 -1.15 -20.53
CA GLU A 492 -14.08 -1.41 -21.37
C GLU A 492 -15.35 -0.87 -20.74
N ARG A 493 -15.49 -0.99 -19.40
CA ARG A 493 -16.61 -0.42 -18.64
C ARG A 493 -16.39 0.99 -18.19
N GLN A 494 -15.16 1.52 -18.35
CA GLN A 494 -14.75 2.83 -17.84
C GLN A 494 -14.99 2.95 -16.32
N LEU A 495 -14.63 1.91 -15.56
CA LEU A 495 -14.77 1.85 -14.12
C LEU A 495 -13.43 1.88 -13.41
N LEU A 496 -13.31 2.75 -12.42
CA LEU A 496 -12.22 2.71 -11.44
C LEU A 496 -12.71 1.95 -10.20
N LEU A 497 -11.97 0.91 -9.81
CA LEU A 497 -12.19 0.12 -8.60
C LEU A 497 -11.06 0.38 -7.61
N ILE A 498 -11.40 0.73 -6.37
CA ILE A 498 -10.42 1.11 -5.38
C ILE A 498 -10.85 0.68 -3.98
N ASN A 499 -9.94 0.07 -3.26
CA ASN A 499 -10.10 -0.17 -1.82
C ASN A 499 -9.43 0.98 -1.05
N SER A 500 -10.10 1.42 0.01
CA SER A 500 -9.61 2.49 0.87
C SER A 500 -9.80 2.16 2.34
N THR A 501 -9.00 2.81 3.18
CA THR A 501 -9.05 2.62 4.63
C THR A 501 -9.15 3.95 5.35
N GLY A 502 -9.84 3.96 6.51
CA GLY A 502 -9.90 5.10 7.41
C GLY A 502 -9.33 4.70 8.77
N MET A 503 -8.07 5.01 9.02
CA MET A 503 -7.42 4.76 10.31
C MET A 503 -6.71 6.04 10.77
N PRO A 504 -7.33 6.81 11.68
CA PRO A 504 -6.67 7.97 12.24
C PRO A 504 -5.52 7.56 13.15
N PHE A 505 -4.47 8.39 13.16
CA PHE A 505 -3.31 8.23 14.03
C PHE A 505 -3.21 9.37 15.03
N LEU A 506 -2.71 9.08 16.21
CA LEU A 506 -2.35 10.06 17.21
C LEU A 506 -0.84 10.32 17.11
N GLN A 507 -0.50 11.52 16.66
CA GLN A 507 0.87 12.03 16.51
C GLN A 507 1.17 12.96 17.69
N ILE A 508 2.20 12.67 18.49
CA ILE A 508 2.60 13.53 19.61
C ILE A 508 4.05 13.94 19.45
N MET A 509 4.27 15.24 19.27
CA MET A 509 5.61 15.80 19.27
C MET A 509 6.18 15.87 20.68
N TYR A 510 7.48 15.69 20.78
CA TYR A 510 8.26 15.85 22.01
C TYR A 510 9.47 16.72 21.73
N SER A 511 9.94 17.47 22.74
CA SER A 511 11.24 18.13 22.64
C SER A 511 12.37 17.11 22.49
N ARG A 512 13.49 17.54 21.98
CA ARG A 512 14.70 16.68 21.85
C ARG A 512 15.06 16.00 23.16
N GLU A 513 15.02 16.77 24.28
CA GLU A 513 15.35 16.23 25.59
C GLU A 513 14.36 15.13 26.04
N GLU A 514 13.06 15.37 25.86
CA GLU A 514 12.03 14.38 26.25
C GLU A 514 12.12 13.09 25.43
N ILE A 515 12.25 13.18 24.09
CA ILE A 515 12.30 12.00 23.24
C ILE A 515 13.57 11.18 23.47
N ASP A 516 14.69 11.84 23.77
CA ASP A 516 15.96 11.17 24.13
C ASP A 516 15.84 10.45 25.47
N GLN A 517 15.18 11.06 26.47
CA GLN A 517 14.88 10.43 27.76
C GLN A 517 13.90 9.25 27.61
N MET A 518 12.99 9.29 26.64
CA MET A 518 12.10 8.17 26.31
C MET A 518 12.82 7.01 25.65
N GLY A 519 14.06 7.22 25.17
CA GLY A 519 14.92 6.19 24.61
C GLY A 519 14.76 5.99 23.11
N ALA A 520 14.22 6.96 22.36
CA ALA A 520 14.21 6.89 20.91
C ALA A 520 15.64 6.82 20.35
N ARG A 521 15.87 5.93 19.39
CA ARG A 521 17.19 5.67 18.79
C ARG A 521 17.05 5.52 17.29
N LEU A 522 18.15 5.73 16.56
CA LEU A 522 18.25 5.37 15.16
C LEU A 522 18.09 3.86 14.99
N TRP A 523 17.36 3.46 13.99
CA TRP A 523 17.31 2.06 13.56
C TRP A 523 18.73 1.53 13.29
N GLY A 524 18.97 0.27 13.57
CA GLY A 524 20.28 -0.37 13.34
C GLY A 524 21.36 -0.06 14.36
N THR A 525 21.12 0.88 15.30
CA THR A 525 22.08 1.23 16.38
C THR A 525 21.79 0.49 17.69
N GLU A 526 20.68 -0.23 17.80
CA GLU A 526 20.25 -0.97 18.99
C GLU A 526 20.50 -2.47 18.89
N ALA A 527 20.62 -3.13 20.04
CA ALA A 527 20.56 -4.59 20.09
C ALA A 527 19.15 -5.06 19.73
N LYS A 528 19.03 -6.05 18.82
CA LYS A 528 17.76 -6.61 18.31
C LYS A 528 16.68 -6.90 19.39
N ASP A 529 17.10 -7.21 20.62
CA ASP A 529 16.22 -7.52 21.75
C ASP A 529 15.48 -6.32 22.35
N GLU A 530 15.94 -5.09 22.12
CA GLU A 530 15.33 -3.88 22.72
C GLU A 530 14.22 -3.31 21.85
N VAL A 531 14.33 -3.38 20.53
CA VAL A 531 13.29 -2.97 19.60
C VAL A 531 12.03 -3.79 19.79
N ALA A 532 12.17 -5.11 19.87
CA ALA A 532 11.05 -6.04 20.13
C ALA A 532 10.38 -5.78 21.50
N LYS A 533 11.15 -5.38 22.52
CA LYS A 533 10.63 -5.08 23.86
C LYS A 533 9.91 -3.71 23.92
N GLY A 534 10.30 -2.74 23.10
CA GLY A 534 9.63 -1.44 22.99
C GLY A 534 8.23 -1.55 22.41
N ALA A 535 8.09 -2.25 21.29
CA ALA A 535 6.81 -2.54 20.65
C ALA A 535 5.86 -3.37 21.54
N ALA A 536 6.41 -4.36 22.27
CA ALA A 536 5.65 -5.20 23.19
C ALA A 536 5.11 -4.47 24.44
N LYS A 537 5.68 -3.29 24.79
CA LYS A 537 5.27 -2.53 25.98
C LYS A 537 4.17 -1.49 25.69
N GLY A 538 3.61 -1.45 24.50
CA GLY A 538 2.50 -0.53 24.14
C GLY A 538 2.87 0.96 24.13
N LYS A 539 4.17 1.28 24.00
CA LYS A 539 4.65 2.67 23.91
C LYS A 539 4.55 3.25 22.49
N GLY A 540 4.09 2.47 21.50
CA GLY A 540 4.02 2.88 20.11
C GLY A 540 5.38 3.10 19.45
N ALA A 541 5.37 3.44 18.16
CA ALA A 541 6.59 3.82 17.47
C ALA A 541 7.09 5.17 17.99
N LEU A 542 8.33 5.20 18.48
CA LEU A 542 9.06 6.43 18.84
C LEU A 542 10.07 6.71 17.74
N TRP A 543 9.92 7.86 17.08
CA TRP A 543 10.79 8.27 15.99
C TRP A 543 11.74 9.38 16.46
N PRO A 544 13.05 9.21 16.30
CA PRO A 544 14.04 10.11 16.90
C PRO A 544 14.12 11.46 16.20
N LEU A 545 13.85 11.60 14.91
CA LEU A 545 14.02 12.81 14.09
C LEU A 545 15.36 13.51 14.39
N LEU A 546 16.48 12.77 14.46
CA LEU A 546 17.78 13.34 14.82
C LEU A 546 18.19 14.45 13.85
N GLY A 547 18.83 15.50 14.40
CA GLY A 547 19.17 16.71 13.65
C GLY A 547 18.08 17.78 13.72
N THR A 548 16.88 17.46 14.25
CA THR A 548 15.82 18.42 14.52
C THR A 548 15.66 18.70 16.02
N PRO A 549 14.97 19.78 16.42
CA PRO A 549 14.68 20.07 17.83
C PRO A 549 13.72 19.07 18.48
N TYR A 550 13.15 18.14 17.72
CA TYR A 550 12.00 17.31 18.10
C TYR A 550 12.25 15.83 17.89
N GLY A 551 11.31 15.05 18.42
CA GLY A 551 11.00 13.68 18.05
C GLY A 551 9.50 13.46 18.16
N ILE A 552 8.98 12.32 17.74
CA ILE A 552 7.56 12.08 17.64
C ILE A 552 7.20 10.65 18.06
N SER A 553 6.01 10.47 18.64
CA SER A 553 5.36 9.17 18.72
C SER A 553 4.18 9.11 17.76
N SER A 554 4.05 8.01 17.02
CA SER A 554 2.99 7.77 16.05
C SER A 554 2.27 6.47 16.40
N ASN A 555 0.97 6.53 16.61
CA ASN A 555 0.15 5.38 16.98
C ASN A 555 -1.24 5.47 16.36
N ALA A 556 -1.81 4.33 15.97
CA ALA A 556 -3.21 4.29 15.60
C ALA A 556 -4.09 4.80 16.75
N PHE A 557 -5.07 5.63 16.43
CA PHE A 557 -6.00 6.21 17.42
C PHE A 557 -7.07 5.18 17.81
N LEU A 558 -6.66 4.28 18.71
CA LEU A 558 -7.45 3.15 19.16
C LEU A 558 -7.93 3.36 20.61
N SER A 559 -9.09 2.79 20.91
CA SER A 559 -9.61 2.69 22.26
C SER A 559 -8.78 1.73 23.13
N PRO A 560 -8.94 1.74 24.47
CA PRO A 560 -8.28 0.78 25.37
C PRO A 560 -8.59 -0.69 25.07
N LEU A 561 -9.67 -0.96 24.34
CA LEU A 561 -10.05 -2.31 23.91
C LEU A 561 -9.51 -2.66 22.50
N GLY A 562 -8.72 -1.77 21.89
CA GLY A 562 -8.06 -1.99 20.60
C GLY A 562 -8.94 -1.75 19.38
N PHE A 563 -10.07 -1.06 19.53
CA PHE A 563 -10.91 -0.67 18.39
C PHE A 563 -10.61 0.75 17.94
N PRO A 564 -10.76 1.06 16.64
CA PRO A 564 -10.67 2.44 16.17
C PRO A 564 -11.66 3.37 16.90
N CYS A 565 -11.20 4.54 17.30
CA CYS A 565 -12.01 5.51 18.05
C CYS A 565 -13.07 6.23 17.19
N HIS A 566 -13.13 5.99 15.90
CA HIS A 566 -14.17 6.53 15.02
C HIS A 566 -15.13 5.42 14.56
N GLN A 567 -16.32 5.83 14.12
CA GLN A 567 -17.36 4.89 13.68
C GLN A 567 -16.94 4.17 12.38
N PRO A 568 -17.33 2.88 12.21
CA PRO A 568 -17.16 2.20 10.93
C PRO A 568 -17.99 2.85 9.80
N PRO A 569 -17.70 2.56 8.49
CA PRO A 569 -16.79 1.53 8.03
C PRO A 569 -15.32 1.96 8.08
N TRP A 570 -14.43 1.05 8.54
CA TRP A 570 -12.99 1.31 8.63
C TRP A 570 -12.24 0.97 7.35
N GLY A 571 -12.84 0.17 6.49
CA GLY A 571 -12.35 -0.14 5.16
C GLY A 571 -13.51 -0.19 4.17
N ARG A 572 -13.25 0.23 2.94
CA ARG A 572 -14.24 0.34 1.88
C ARG A 572 -13.71 -0.21 0.58
N LEU A 573 -14.61 -0.71 -0.26
CA LEU A 573 -14.39 -0.95 -1.69
C LEU A 573 -15.39 -0.08 -2.44
N THR A 574 -14.90 0.65 -3.43
CA THR A 574 -15.70 1.63 -4.17
C THR A 574 -15.48 1.46 -5.67
N ALA A 575 -16.54 1.62 -6.45
CA ALA A 575 -16.45 1.81 -7.89
C ALA A 575 -16.88 3.22 -8.26
N VAL A 576 -16.12 3.81 -9.18
CA VAL A 576 -16.39 5.12 -9.78
C VAL A 576 -16.50 4.96 -11.28
N ASP A 577 -17.53 5.49 -11.86
CA ASP A 577 -17.66 5.61 -13.30
C ASP A 577 -16.80 6.80 -13.78
N LEU A 578 -15.82 6.51 -14.62
CA LEU A 578 -14.85 7.52 -15.10
C LEU A 578 -15.50 8.58 -16.01
N LYS A 579 -16.60 8.22 -16.69
CA LYS A 579 -17.33 9.12 -17.59
C LYS A 579 -18.18 10.14 -16.83
N THR A 580 -18.91 9.67 -15.82
CA THR A 580 -19.76 10.55 -15.00
C THR A 580 -19.00 11.14 -13.81
N ARG A 581 -17.87 10.54 -13.43
CA ARG A 581 -17.05 10.91 -12.25
C ARG A 581 -17.82 10.76 -10.94
N GLU A 582 -18.76 9.80 -10.89
CA GLU A 582 -19.59 9.54 -9.72
C GLU A 582 -19.29 8.16 -9.13
N LYS A 583 -19.38 8.06 -7.79
CA LYS A 583 -19.37 6.75 -7.12
C LYS A 583 -20.65 6.01 -7.50
N ILE A 584 -20.52 4.90 -8.24
CA ILE A 584 -21.67 4.08 -8.60
C ILE A 584 -22.08 3.11 -7.49
N TRP A 585 -21.13 2.72 -6.63
CA TRP A 585 -21.39 2.02 -5.39
C TRP A 585 -20.18 2.15 -4.43
N GLU A 586 -20.46 2.00 -3.14
CA GLU A 586 -19.45 1.87 -2.09
C GLU A 586 -19.92 0.85 -1.06
N ARG A 587 -19.03 -0.05 -0.60
CA ARG A 587 -19.30 -1.13 0.34
C ARG A 587 -18.24 -1.19 1.42
N PRO A 588 -18.59 -1.56 2.67
CA PRO A 588 -17.60 -1.97 3.66
C PRO A 588 -16.80 -3.17 3.14
N LEU A 589 -15.48 -3.11 3.26
CA LEU A 589 -14.57 -4.16 2.84
C LEU A 589 -13.99 -4.89 4.06
N GLY A 590 -14.25 -6.19 4.15
CA GLY A 590 -13.79 -7.05 5.23
C GLY A 590 -14.68 -7.06 6.47
N THR A 591 -14.38 -8.01 7.33
CA THR A 591 -15.14 -8.30 8.55
C THR A 591 -14.21 -8.39 9.77
N THR A 592 -14.79 -8.43 10.96
CA THR A 592 -14.04 -8.63 12.21
C THR A 592 -13.72 -10.10 12.49
N ASP A 593 -13.85 -10.99 11.50
CA ASP A 593 -13.54 -12.41 11.65
C ASP A 593 -12.08 -12.60 12.12
N GLY A 594 -11.86 -13.55 13.04
CA GLY A 594 -10.55 -13.76 13.65
C GLY A 594 -10.10 -12.70 14.67
N HIS A 595 -10.72 -11.51 14.69
CA HIS A 595 -10.35 -10.39 15.55
C HIS A 595 -11.39 -10.07 16.63
N ALA A 596 -12.68 -10.32 16.37
CA ALA A 596 -13.72 -10.18 17.38
C ALA A 596 -13.82 -11.42 18.27
N PRO A 597 -14.21 -11.23 19.55
CA PRO A 597 -14.43 -12.34 20.47
C PRO A 597 -15.49 -13.32 19.93
N LEU A 598 -15.29 -14.61 20.22
CA LEU A 598 -16.19 -15.71 19.83
C LEU A 598 -16.29 -15.94 18.31
N GLY A 599 -15.36 -15.46 17.50
CA GLY A 599 -15.40 -15.60 16.04
C GLY A 599 -16.57 -14.86 15.38
N LEU A 600 -17.02 -13.75 15.97
CA LEU A 600 -18.12 -12.95 15.41
C LEU A 600 -17.60 -12.11 14.26
N ALA A 601 -18.05 -12.40 13.04
CA ALA A 601 -17.72 -11.68 11.82
C ALA A 601 -18.73 -10.56 11.55
N PHE A 602 -18.42 -9.33 12.00
CA PHE A 602 -19.25 -8.17 11.70
C PHE A 602 -18.77 -7.49 10.41
N PRO A 603 -19.66 -7.15 9.47
CA PRO A 603 -19.30 -6.49 8.20
C PRO A 603 -19.07 -4.98 8.40
N THR A 604 -18.13 -4.64 9.26
CA THR A 604 -17.79 -3.24 9.59
C THR A 604 -16.90 -2.58 8.56
N GLY A 605 -16.40 -3.34 7.57
CA GLY A 605 -15.17 -2.98 6.91
C GLY A 605 -14.02 -3.00 7.93
N VAL A 606 -12.82 -3.31 7.49
CA VAL A 606 -11.65 -3.36 8.37
C VAL A 606 -10.47 -2.68 7.70
N PHE A 607 -9.45 -2.36 8.49
CA PHE A 607 -8.20 -1.84 7.95
C PHE A 607 -7.70 -2.76 6.84
N ASN A 608 -7.37 -2.18 5.70
CA ASN A 608 -6.93 -2.92 4.53
C ASN A 608 -5.80 -2.18 3.81
N ILE A 609 -4.90 -2.95 3.23
CA ILE A 609 -3.80 -2.50 2.39
C ILE A 609 -3.50 -3.62 1.38
N GLY A 610 -3.19 -3.27 0.17
CA GLY A 610 -3.08 -4.19 -0.96
C GLY A 610 -3.92 -3.70 -2.12
N GLY A 611 -3.78 -4.32 -3.28
CA GLY A 611 -4.45 -3.90 -4.49
C GLY A 611 -5.73 -4.67 -4.79
N THR A 612 -6.45 -4.16 -5.78
CA THR A 612 -7.54 -4.84 -6.47
C THR A 612 -7.05 -5.36 -7.83
N ALA A 613 -7.73 -6.37 -8.38
CA ALA A 613 -7.62 -6.78 -9.77
C ALA A 613 -9.01 -6.87 -10.37
N VAL A 614 -9.18 -6.34 -11.57
CA VAL A 614 -10.46 -6.37 -12.27
C VAL A 614 -10.35 -7.22 -13.54
N THR A 615 -11.43 -7.92 -13.90
CA THR A 615 -11.46 -8.78 -15.09
C THR A 615 -12.59 -8.43 -16.03
N ARG A 616 -12.43 -8.74 -17.33
CA ARG A 616 -13.48 -8.59 -18.33
C ARG A 616 -14.75 -9.37 -17.97
N GLY A 617 -14.63 -10.47 -17.20
CA GLY A 617 -15.75 -11.21 -16.62
C GLY A 617 -16.65 -10.40 -15.69
N GLY A 618 -16.34 -9.12 -15.44
CA GLY A 618 -17.11 -8.20 -14.61
C GLY A 618 -16.90 -8.43 -13.11
N LEU A 619 -15.72 -8.89 -12.74
CA LEU A 619 -15.34 -9.20 -11.37
C LEU A 619 -14.21 -8.33 -10.88
N THR A 620 -14.30 -7.90 -9.62
CA THR A 620 -13.22 -7.27 -8.86
C THR A 620 -12.77 -8.21 -7.77
N PHE A 621 -11.49 -8.61 -7.82
CA PHE A 621 -10.86 -9.42 -6.79
C PHE A 621 -10.08 -8.54 -5.83
N VAL A 622 -10.18 -8.81 -4.53
CA VAL A 622 -9.46 -8.07 -3.47
C VAL A 622 -9.27 -8.93 -2.23
N ALA A 623 -8.10 -8.84 -1.60
CA ALA A 623 -7.79 -9.59 -0.38
C ALA A 623 -7.18 -8.73 0.75
N GLY A 624 -6.75 -7.52 0.52
CA GLY A 624 -5.97 -6.67 1.44
C GLY A 624 -6.46 -6.48 2.88
N THR A 625 -7.50 -7.20 3.32
CA THR A 625 -8.15 -7.10 4.63
C THR A 625 -7.45 -7.95 5.70
N ILE A 626 -7.71 -7.64 6.97
CA ILE A 626 -7.12 -8.38 8.11
C ILE A 626 -7.84 -9.70 8.42
N ASP A 627 -8.92 -10.05 7.73
CA ASP A 627 -9.73 -11.25 7.99
C ASP A 627 -9.38 -12.45 7.09
N ASN A 628 -8.26 -12.38 6.36
CA ASN A 628 -7.67 -13.47 5.58
C ASN A 628 -8.60 -14.12 4.53
N TYR A 629 -9.31 -13.30 3.75
CA TYR A 629 -10.12 -13.79 2.63
C TYR A 629 -9.73 -13.09 1.32
N LEU A 630 -9.66 -13.86 0.23
CA LEU A 630 -9.80 -13.31 -1.13
C LEU A 630 -11.29 -13.24 -1.45
N ARG A 631 -11.75 -12.10 -1.96
CA ARG A 631 -13.14 -11.87 -2.32
C ARG A 631 -13.28 -11.53 -3.80
N ALA A 632 -14.41 -11.92 -4.38
CA ALA A 632 -14.84 -11.50 -5.70
C ALA A 632 -16.14 -10.70 -5.59
N PHE A 633 -16.11 -9.49 -6.12
CA PHE A 633 -17.27 -8.60 -6.20
C PHE A 633 -17.71 -8.44 -7.66
N ASN A 634 -19.02 -8.29 -7.88
CA ASN A 634 -19.52 -7.77 -9.14
C ASN A 634 -19.06 -6.31 -9.29
N SER A 635 -18.27 -6.02 -10.32
CA SER A 635 -17.67 -4.69 -10.53
C SER A 635 -18.71 -3.59 -10.75
N GLU A 636 -19.89 -3.94 -11.30
CA GLU A 636 -20.96 -2.98 -11.61
C GLU A 636 -21.90 -2.71 -10.42
N THR A 637 -22.10 -3.70 -9.53
CA THR A 637 -23.09 -3.59 -8.44
C THR A 637 -22.51 -3.58 -7.03
N GLY A 638 -21.23 -3.96 -6.88
CA GLY A 638 -20.58 -4.12 -5.59
C GLY A 638 -21.09 -5.31 -4.77
N ALA A 639 -21.88 -6.22 -5.37
CA ALA A 639 -22.31 -7.43 -4.68
C ALA A 639 -21.13 -8.38 -4.49
N GLU A 640 -20.90 -8.85 -3.26
CA GLU A 640 -19.93 -9.93 -3.00
C GLU A 640 -20.52 -11.23 -3.51
N LEU A 641 -19.87 -11.84 -4.51
CA LEU A 641 -20.34 -13.05 -5.18
C LEU A 641 -19.63 -14.31 -4.65
N TRP A 642 -18.40 -14.17 -4.18
CA TRP A 642 -17.60 -15.28 -3.69
C TRP A 642 -16.54 -14.80 -2.69
N ARG A 643 -16.12 -15.70 -1.80
CA ARG A 643 -14.93 -15.56 -0.97
C ARG A 643 -14.22 -16.89 -0.74
N GLY A 644 -12.91 -16.88 -0.83
CA GLY A 644 -12.02 -17.99 -0.49
C GLY A 644 -11.18 -17.68 0.72
N ALA A 645 -11.13 -18.60 1.70
CA ALA A 645 -10.27 -18.45 2.86
C ALA A 645 -8.79 -18.60 2.46
N LEU A 646 -7.94 -17.76 3.01
CA LEU A 646 -6.50 -17.79 2.83
C LEU A 646 -5.81 -18.30 4.12
N PRO A 647 -4.67 -18.99 4.00
CA PRO A 647 -3.95 -19.50 5.17
C PRO A 647 -3.31 -18.39 6.01
N ALA A 648 -3.09 -17.22 5.43
CA ALA A 648 -2.52 -16.03 6.06
C ALA A 648 -3.11 -14.76 5.42
N GLY A 649 -2.68 -13.58 5.85
CA GLY A 649 -3.15 -12.32 5.30
C GLY A 649 -2.79 -12.15 3.82
N GLY A 650 -3.75 -11.69 3.01
CA GLY A 650 -3.58 -11.48 1.57
C GLY A 650 -3.25 -10.03 1.21
N GLN A 651 -2.26 -9.42 1.86
CA GLN A 651 -1.86 -8.03 1.62
C GLN A 651 -0.95 -7.87 0.39
N ALA A 652 -1.27 -8.58 -0.69
CA ALA A 652 -0.65 -8.46 -2.01
C ALA A 652 -1.72 -8.03 -3.03
N GLY A 653 -1.31 -7.71 -4.25
CA GLY A 653 -2.24 -7.58 -5.37
C GLY A 653 -2.64 -8.98 -5.89
N PRO A 654 -3.94 -9.31 -6.03
CA PRO A 654 -4.32 -10.49 -6.80
C PRO A 654 -4.02 -10.29 -8.28
N MET A 655 -3.82 -11.38 -9.00
CA MET A 655 -3.66 -11.36 -10.46
C MET A 655 -4.53 -12.42 -11.12
N SER A 656 -4.84 -12.25 -12.40
CA SER A 656 -5.59 -13.26 -13.17
C SER A 656 -4.95 -13.50 -14.53
N PHE A 657 -4.80 -14.77 -14.90
CA PHE A 657 -4.24 -15.17 -16.19
C PHE A 657 -5.01 -16.35 -16.78
N VAL A 658 -4.83 -16.60 -18.08
CA VAL A 658 -5.33 -17.79 -18.76
C VAL A 658 -4.14 -18.65 -19.14
N SER A 659 -4.14 -19.90 -18.72
CA SER A 659 -3.07 -20.84 -19.08
C SER A 659 -3.03 -21.07 -20.60
N PRO A 660 -1.89 -20.85 -21.24
CA PRO A 660 -1.75 -21.13 -22.66
C PRO A 660 -1.77 -22.64 -22.97
N THR A 661 -1.59 -23.50 -21.95
CA THR A 661 -1.57 -24.96 -22.09
C THR A 661 -2.96 -25.57 -21.96
N THR A 662 -3.72 -25.16 -20.94
CA THR A 662 -5.02 -25.75 -20.62
C THR A 662 -6.21 -24.88 -21.04
N GLY A 663 -5.98 -23.61 -21.34
CA GLY A 663 -7.03 -22.61 -21.59
C GLY A 663 -7.86 -22.27 -20.35
N SER A 664 -7.43 -22.72 -19.16
CA SER A 664 -8.12 -22.43 -17.91
C SER A 664 -7.71 -21.08 -17.35
N GLN A 665 -8.68 -20.30 -16.88
CA GLN A 665 -8.42 -19.07 -16.15
C GLN A 665 -8.11 -19.36 -14.69
N TYR A 666 -7.11 -18.68 -14.14
CA TYR A 666 -6.73 -18.72 -12.73
C TYR A 666 -6.78 -17.32 -12.11
N VAL A 667 -7.05 -17.29 -10.81
CA VAL A 667 -6.84 -16.11 -9.96
C VAL A 667 -5.82 -16.50 -8.90
N VAL A 668 -4.73 -15.73 -8.78
CA VAL A 668 -3.60 -16.06 -7.90
C VAL A 668 -3.36 -14.94 -6.93
N ILE A 669 -3.03 -15.29 -5.68
CA ILE A 669 -2.69 -14.33 -4.63
C ILE A 669 -1.63 -14.89 -3.67
N PRO A 670 -0.57 -14.15 -3.37
CA PRO A 670 0.28 -14.43 -2.22
C PRO A 670 -0.45 -14.15 -0.90
N ALA A 671 -0.37 -15.09 0.02
CA ALA A 671 -0.99 -15.06 1.34
C ALA A 671 0.09 -15.26 2.41
N GLY A 672 0.83 -14.20 2.72
CA GLY A 672 1.94 -14.21 3.67
C GLY A 672 1.82 -13.18 4.78
N GLY A 673 0.81 -12.33 4.73
CA GLY A 673 0.52 -11.34 5.77
C GLY A 673 1.40 -10.09 5.73
N HIS A 674 1.14 -9.21 6.70
CA HIS A 674 1.81 -7.92 6.85
C HIS A 674 2.03 -7.62 8.33
N VAL A 675 3.29 -7.54 8.75
CA VAL A 675 3.67 -7.40 10.16
C VAL A 675 3.08 -6.14 10.80
N SER A 676 3.10 -5.00 10.10
CA SER A 676 2.58 -3.72 10.63
C SER A 676 1.05 -3.68 10.75
N MET A 677 0.34 -4.56 10.05
CA MET A 677 -1.12 -4.71 10.17
C MET A 677 -1.52 -5.74 11.23
N GLY A 678 -0.56 -6.50 11.76
CA GLY A 678 -0.83 -7.56 12.72
C GLY A 678 -1.67 -8.72 12.15
N THR A 679 -1.61 -8.95 10.83
CA THR A 679 -2.28 -10.08 10.19
C THR A 679 -1.54 -11.38 10.44
N VAL A 680 -2.20 -12.51 10.21
CA VAL A 680 -1.55 -13.81 10.27
C VAL A 680 -0.43 -13.85 9.24
N LEU A 681 0.80 -14.11 9.71
CA LEU A 681 1.96 -14.27 8.84
C LEU A 681 2.02 -15.69 8.30
N GLY A 682 2.48 -15.85 7.08
CA GLY A 682 2.58 -17.12 6.37
C GLY A 682 3.49 -17.00 5.15
N ASP A 683 3.49 -18.02 4.31
CA ASP A 683 4.41 -18.18 3.21
C ASP A 683 3.74 -18.73 1.94
N ALA A 684 2.43 -18.69 1.89
CA ALA A 684 1.67 -19.34 0.82
C ALA A 684 1.47 -18.43 -0.40
N VAL A 685 1.41 -19.06 -1.57
CA VAL A 685 0.82 -18.52 -2.80
C VAL A 685 -0.34 -19.44 -3.17
N VAL A 686 -1.53 -18.88 -3.35
CA VAL A 686 -2.77 -19.65 -3.57
C VAL A 686 -3.35 -19.32 -4.93
N ALA A 687 -3.68 -20.34 -5.72
CA ALA A 687 -4.41 -20.20 -6.97
C ALA A 687 -5.82 -20.78 -6.88
N PHE A 688 -6.75 -20.11 -7.51
CA PHE A 688 -8.13 -20.52 -7.63
C PHE A 688 -8.50 -20.68 -9.10
N LYS A 689 -9.37 -21.64 -9.41
CA LYS A 689 -9.97 -21.85 -10.74
C LYS A 689 -11.40 -22.34 -10.62
N LEU A 690 -12.12 -22.35 -11.72
CA LEU A 690 -13.42 -22.99 -11.76
C LEU A 690 -13.29 -24.50 -11.53
N LYS A 691 -14.23 -25.05 -10.76
CA LYS A 691 -14.34 -26.49 -10.57
C LYS A 691 -14.52 -27.18 -11.90
N THR A 692 -13.72 -28.20 -12.15
CA THR A 692 -13.88 -29.08 -13.31
C THR A 692 -14.78 -30.24 -12.92
N ASP A 693 -15.82 -30.50 -13.74
CA ASP A 693 -16.76 -31.64 -13.58
C ASP A 693 -16.05 -32.99 -13.59
#